data_3bfada7d6572074dedf62e0a267f8eaf
#
_entry.id   3bfada7d6572074dedf62e0a267f8eaf
#
_cell.length_a   1.000
_cell.length_b   1.000
_cell.length_c   1.000
_cell.angle_alpha   90.00
_cell.angle_beta   90.00
_cell.angle_gamma   90.00
#
_symmetry.space_group_name_H-M   'P 1'
#
loop_
_entity.id
_entity.type
_entity.pdbx_description
1 polymer ?
#
loop_
_entity_poly.entity_id
_entity_poly.type
_entity_poly.pdbx_seq_one_letter_code
_entity_poly.pdbx_strand_id
1 'polypeptide(L)'
;MRWLVGWSSAATGPSLTGPTAGEDGRAVLPVGAQLLWNEPDPLWAVGDWRPDEVRVVQADPETRLAVFGVCGATDDQLRVGLFAARGGALRHLTAWPGSYTAVVQVGRRITVTGDLAGARPVFHTPWAGGTAYATAALPLADLVEASLDVGHLAALLACPDIPEALGAGTPYEGVRRIPPGHALVLRGGAGEITSFEPTASLAVAAPQLAPEQAVDGVRDALVEAVRARLAGPRHAPAPEGIDGLDPGPVPGMGPAERRAARGAPAPGIGADLSGGSASGTLALLAAGLPGQPGRLNGHGERLLAVTFNDRVTNGGQAYRDAELERARTIADNPRLHHVVVAAGEEALPYADLGIGPLTDEPGPSLTTASRHRRRLLAGSADHFVGHGARQVLDAHPARLADLLMDRRRRHLLRPVTALAKADGPSAQSVLVPFTVYRAARRLARTPYSAGIADTARRLLERQFADEPVAGGAVDASLAALAWCGPGPAARWLTGEALAEVSVRLSDAANRSPAVGRPGERRARAALARQAADHRVFEQAAEVRNQRLHAPFLDNQVVLACRALPDTLRVQPGARAAVLRTVLAGAGVRDLPPGWGATSHVTQAAAVRAGLRGAVGDLVQLFDTPLLADAGLVEARVVRKALRSAAEGAALPLDGLAELVSTELWLRRLVARRGTCWTGAGAPRQKAVAGGVVPRARLG
;
A
#
# COMPACT_ATOMS: atom_id res chain seq x y z
N MET A 1 6.77 11.56 -9.86
CA MET A 1 5.85 10.39 -9.97
C MET A 1 6.07 9.69 -11.29
N ARG A 2 6.09 8.33 -11.31
CA ARG A 2 6.27 7.49 -12.51
C ARG A 2 4.97 6.76 -12.82
N TRP A 3 4.58 6.72 -14.07
CA TRP A 3 3.35 6.07 -14.49
C TRP A 3 3.45 5.65 -15.96
N LEU A 4 2.58 4.74 -16.39
CA LEU A 4 2.37 4.43 -17.79
C LEU A 4 1.01 4.96 -18.22
N VAL A 5 0.84 5.21 -19.51
CA VAL A 5 -0.46 5.55 -20.10
C VAL A 5 -0.56 4.99 -21.52
N GLY A 6 -1.76 4.56 -21.86
CA GLY A 6 -2.14 4.16 -23.20
C GLY A 6 -3.62 4.30 -23.40
N TRP A 7 -4.06 4.14 -24.62
CA TRP A 7 -5.48 4.11 -24.94
C TRP A 7 -5.78 3.17 -26.09
N SER A 8 -7.03 2.76 -26.21
CA SER A 8 -7.55 2.00 -27.32
C SER A 8 -8.83 2.66 -27.81
N SER A 9 -8.98 2.78 -29.12
CA SER A 9 -10.19 3.35 -29.73
C SER A 9 -10.77 2.46 -30.82
N ALA A 10 -12.05 2.67 -31.13
CA ALA A 10 -12.72 1.96 -32.23
C ALA A 10 -12.30 2.51 -33.62
N ALA A 11 -11.70 3.69 -33.68
CA ALA A 11 -11.29 4.32 -34.94
C ALA A 11 -10.23 3.48 -35.66
N THR A 12 -10.47 3.17 -36.92
CA THR A 12 -9.55 2.48 -37.82
C THR A 12 -8.81 3.52 -38.65
N GLY A 13 -7.57 3.81 -38.31
CA GLY A 13 -6.70 4.68 -39.09
C GLY A 13 -5.34 4.87 -38.45
N PRO A 14 -4.24 5.00 -39.20
CA PRO A 14 -2.96 5.32 -38.66
C PRO A 14 -3.00 6.73 -38.07
N SER A 15 -3.10 6.85 -36.76
CA SER A 15 -2.98 8.12 -36.06
C SER A 15 -1.62 8.19 -35.42
N LEU A 16 -0.66 8.82 -36.10
CA LEU A 16 0.63 9.21 -35.53
C LEU A 16 0.49 10.16 -34.34
N THR A 17 -0.71 10.66 -34.15
CA THR A 17 -1.12 11.57 -33.11
C THR A 17 -2.28 10.91 -32.39
N GLY A 18 -2.20 10.81 -31.06
CA GLY A 18 -3.31 10.31 -30.24
C GLY A 18 -4.66 10.92 -30.65
N PRO A 19 -5.78 10.41 -30.11
CA PRO A 19 -7.08 10.96 -30.46
C PRO A 19 -7.04 12.47 -30.30
N THR A 20 -7.43 13.15 -31.35
CA THR A 20 -7.54 14.62 -31.33
C THR A 20 -8.66 15.01 -30.38
N ALA A 21 -8.30 15.52 -29.22
CA ALA A 21 -9.25 16.16 -28.33
C ALA A 21 -9.30 17.63 -28.72
N GLY A 22 -10.39 18.05 -29.35
CA GLY A 22 -10.67 19.45 -29.69
C GLY A 22 -10.86 19.71 -31.17
N GLU A 23 -11.53 20.82 -31.46
CA GLU A 23 -11.86 21.29 -32.79
C GLU A 23 -10.64 21.58 -33.69
N ASP A 24 -9.45 21.73 -33.09
CA ASP A 24 -8.19 22.09 -33.76
C ASP A 24 -7.30 20.92 -34.20
N GLY A 25 -7.71 19.68 -33.99
CA GLY A 25 -6.99 18.50 -34.53
C GLY A 25 -5.55 18.22 -33.97
N ARG A 26 -5.16 18.87 -32.87
CA ARG A 26 -3.82 18.71 -32.31
C ARG A 26 -3.74 17.58 -31.27
N ALA A 27 -2.63 16.83 -31.32
CA ALA A 27 -2.39 15.70 -30.45
C ALA A 27 -2.25 16.11 -28.98
N VAL A 28 -2.88 15.35 -28.08
CA VAL A 28 -2.67 15.42 -26.64
C VAL A 28 -1.57 14.44 -26.28
N LEU A 29 -0.48 14.90 -25.67
CA LEU A 29 0.67 14.10 -25.31
C LEU A 29 0.96 14.21 -23.80
N PRO A 30 1.36 13.11 -23.13
CA PRO A 30 1.74 13.19 -21.73
C PRO A 30 3.10 13.91 -21.55
N VAL A 31 3.20 14.75 -20.52
CA VAL A 31 4.41 15.55 -20.24
C VAL A 31 5.54 14.65 -19.78
N GLY A 32 6.73 14.78 -20.40
CA GLY A 32 7.91 14.01 -20.04
C GLY A 32 7.79 12.51 -20.35
N ALA A 33 7.03 12.18 -21.39
CA ALA A 33 6.79 10.81 -21.79
C ALA A 33 7.82 10.29 -22.79
N GLN A 34 8.12 9.00 -22.68
CA GLN A 34 8.81 8.20 -23.67
C GLN A 34 7.80 7.29 -24.38
N LEU A 35 7.67 7.42 -25.69
CA LEU A 35 6.84 6.53 -26.50
C LEU A 35 7.52 5.16 -26.64
N LEU A 36 6.80 4.09 -26.26
CA LEU A 36 7.29 2.73 -26.42
C LEU A 36 6.86 2.12 -27.74
N TRP A 37 5.62 2.36 -28.13
CA TRP A 37 5.09 2.07 -29.47
C TRP A 37 3.88 2.95 -29.76
N ASN A 38 3.60 3.18 -31.03
CA ASN A 38 2.53 4.08 -31.48
C ASN A 38 1.33 3.32 -32.05
N GLU A 39 1.55 2.29 -32.86
CA GLU A 39 0.48 1.60 -33.59
C GLU A 39 0.30 0.16 -33.11
N PRO A 40 -0.94 -0.40 -33.16
CA PRO A 40 -2.21 0.27 -33.52
C PRO A 40 -2.78 1.16 -32.42
N ASP A 41 -2.39 0.94 -31.16
CA ASP A 41 -2.84 1.70 -29.98
C ASP A 41 -1.57 2.07 -29.18
N PRO A 42 -1.36 3.36 -28.86
CA PRO A 42 -0.09 3.83 -28.33
C PRO A 42 0.11 3.51 -26.84
N LEU A 43 1.39 3.39 -26.43
CA LEU A 43 1.81 3.22 -25.06
C LEU A 43 3.01 4.11 -24.72
N TRP A 44 2.92 4.85 -23.63
CA TRP A 44 3.99 5.69 -23.10
C TRP A 44 4.41 5.28 -21.68
N ALA A 45 5.70 5.46 -21.42
CA ALA A 45 6.27 5.54 -20.07
C ALA A 45 6.48 7.01 -19.71
N VAL A 46 6.03 7.43 -18.54
CA VAL A 46 6.10 8.83 -18.10
C VAL A 46 6.85 8.93 -16.78
N GLY A 47 7.76 9.90 -16.69
CA GLY A 47 8.55 10.17 -15.50
C GLY A 47 9.93 9.51 -15.54
N ASP A 48 10.62 9.53 -14.40
CA ASP A 48 12.00 9.08 -14.25
C ASP A 48 12.07 7.54 -14.09
N TRP A 49 11.89 6.83 -15.20
CA TRP A 49 12.09 5.39 -15.27
C TRP A 49 13.57 5.06 -15.52
N ARG A 50 14.10 4.07 -14.81
CA ARG A 50 15.42 3.51 -15.12
C ARG A 50 15.30 2.59 -16.34
N PRO A 51 16.37 2.40 -17.13
CA PRO A 51 16.33 1.56 -18.33
C PRO A 51 15.91 0.10 -18.07
N ASP A 52 16.23 -0.42 -16.90
CA ASP A 52 15.90 -1.78 -16.47
C ASP A 52 14.46 -1.91 -15.91
N GLU A 53 13.80 -0.79 -15.61
CA GLU A 53 12.42 -0.76 -15.12
C GLU A 53 11.37 -0.74 -16.23
N VAL A 54 11.76 -0.51 -17.49
CA VAL A 54 10.86 -0.54 -18.65
C VAL A 54 11.44 -1.48 -19.69
N ARG A 55 10.85 -2.67 -19.80
CA ARG A 55 11.32 -3.71 -20.71
C ARG A 55 10.26 -4.03 -21.73
N VAL A 56 10.63 -4.07 -23.02
CA VAL A 56 9.72 -4.40 -24.12
C VAL A 56 10.26 -5.62 -24.84
N VAL A 57 9.44 -6.66 -24.96
CA VAL A 57 9.71 -7.82 -25.81
C VAL A 57 8.64 -7.91 -26.89
N GLN A 58 9.06 -8.35 -28.08
CA GLN A 58 8.23 -8.41 -29.26
C GLN A 58 8.37 -9.78 -29.93
N ALA A 59 7.25 -10.35 -30.36
CA ALA A 59 7.22 -11.56 -31.16
C ALA A 59 7.04 -11.23 -32.65
N ASP A 60 6.18 -10.26 -32.95
CA ASP A 60 5.94 -9.69 -34.28
C ASP A 60 5.47 -8.21 -34.11
N PRO A 61 5.31 -7.43 -35.17
CA PRO A 61 4.95 -6.00 -35.09
C PRO A 61 3.66 -5.72 -34.31
N GLU A 62 2.74 -6.67 -34.25
CA GLU A 62 1.45 -6.53 -33.60
C GLU A 62 1.35 -7.30 -32.27
N THR A 63 2.37 -8.10 -31.90
CA THR A 63 2.38 -8.93 -30.69
C THR A 63 3.57 -8.53 -29.81
N ARG A 64 3.31 -7.77 -28.75
CA ARG A 64 4.33 -7.21 -27.86
C ARG A 64 3.88 -7.19 -26.41
N LEU A 65 4.87 -7.19 -25.53
CA LEU A 65 4.71 -7.09 -24.09
C LEU A 65 5.64 -6.00 -23.57
N ALA A 66 5.09 -5.05 -22.82
CA ALA A 66 5.85 -4.13 -21.99
C ALA A 66 5.68 -4.48 -20.50
N VAL A 67 6.76 -4.46 -19.74
CA VAL A 67 6.78 -4.65 -18.30
C VAL A 67 7.37 -3.41 -17.65
N PHE A 68 6.64 -2.86 -16.67
CA PHE A 68 6.99 -1.63 -15.95
C PHE A 68 7.21 -1.93 -14.47
N GLY A 69 8.40 -1.68 -13.97
CA GLY A 69 8.80 -1.94 -12.60
C GLY A 69 9.86 -3.04 -12.50
N VAL A 70 10.11 -3.51 -11.29
CA VAL A 70 11.12 -4.55 -11.05
C VAL A 70 10.56 -5.92 -11.45
N CYS A 71 11.18 -6.55 -12.43
CA CYS A 71 10.79 -7.87 -12.91
C CYS A 71 12.04 -8.76 -13.09
N GLY A 72 12.08 -9.86 -12.33
CA GLY A 72 13.20 -10.82 -12.36
C GLY A 72 13.18 -11.81 -13.54
N ALA A 73 12.21 -11.72 -14.44
CA ALA A 73 12.16 -12.58 -15.63
C ALA A 73 13.23 -12.23 -16.64
N THR A 74 13.77 -13.24 -17.33
CA THR A 74 14.59 -13.04 -18.53
C THR A 74 13.70 -12.66 -19.72
N ASP A 75 14.29 -12.11 -20.79
CA ASP A 75 13.54 -11.79 -22.01
C ASP A 75 12.87 -13.02 -22.64
N ASP A 76 13.51 -14.18 -22.54
CA ASP A 76 12.91 -15.43 -23.02
C ASP A 76 11.70 -15.85 -22.19
N GLN A 77 11.77 -15.68 -20.87
CA GLN A 77 10.60 -15.92 -19.99
C GLN A 77 9.46 -14.91 -20.27
N LEU A 78 9.80 -13.65 -20.58
CA LEU A 78 8.82 -12.65 -21.01
C LEU A 78 8.16 -13.05 -22.34
N ARG A 79 8.93 -13.54 -23.31
CA ARG A 79 8.40 -14.04 -24.60
C ARG A 79 7.48 -15.24 -24.39
N VAL A 80 7.85 -16.20 -23.54
CA VAL A 80 6.97 -17.34 -23.18
C VAL A 80 5.67 -16.84 -22.56
N GLY A 81 5.73 -15.88 -21.64
CA GLY A 81 4.55 -15.24 -21.06
C GLY A 81 3.67 -14.52 -22.09
N LEU A 82 4.30 -13.84 -23.06
CA LEU A 82 3.61 -13.19 -24.16
C LEU A 82 2.82 -14.20 -25.02
N PHE A 83 3.44 -15.33 -25.39
CA PHE A 83 2.76 -16.38 -26.14
C PHE A 83 1.61 -17.01 -25.36
N ALA A 84 1.80 -17.24 -24.06
CA ALA A 84 0.75 -17.76 -23.18
C ALA A 84 -0.44 -16.77 -23.07
N ALA A 85 -0.16 -15.47 -22.93
CA ALA A 85 -1.17 -14.40 -22.86
C ALA A 85 -1.92 -14.22 -24.20
N ARG A 86 -1.25 -14.44 -25.35
CA ARG A 86 -1.89 -14.48 -26.67
C ARG A 86 -2.99 -15.53 -26.71
N GLY A 87 -2.76 -16.70 -26.08
CA GLY A 87 -3.74 -17.78 -25.89
C GLY A 87 -4.76 -17.55 -24.77
N GLY A 88 -4.72 -16.40 -24.08
CA GLY A 88 -5.64 -16.08 -22.97
C GLY A 88 -5.17 -16.51 -21.58
N ALA A 89 -3.99 -17.10 -21.43
CA ALA A 89 -3.46 -17.55 -20.13
C ALA A 89 -2.78 -16.40 -19.35
N LEU A 90 -3.58 -15.44 -18.88
CA LEU A 90 -3.10 -14.18 -18.25
C LEU A 90 -2.28 -14.41 -16.97
N ARG A 91 -2.49 -15.53 -16.27
CA ARG A 91 -1.73 -15.88 -15.05
C ARG A 91 -0.21 -15.92 -15.27
N HIS A 92 0.24 -16.18 -16.47
CA HIS A 92 1.68 -16.20 -16.78
C HIS A 92 2.30 -14.80 -16.74
N LEU A 93 1.51 -13.73 -16.93
CA LEU A 93 1.97 -12.35 -16.82
C LEU A 93 2.22 -11.90 -15.38
N THR A 94 1.79 -12.66 -14.39
CA THR A 94 1.92 -12.33 -12.96
C THR A 94 2.77 -13.36 -12.21
N ALA A 95 3.40 -14.28 -12.96
CA ALA A 95 4.15 -15.40 -12.41
C ALA A 95 5.65 -15.09 -12.16
N TRP A 96 6.14 -13.95 -12.59
CA TRP A 96 7.55 -13.57 -12.44
C TRP A 96 7.84 -12.95 -11.07
N PRO A 97 9.05 -13.15 -10.52
CA PRO A 97 9.47 -12.46 -9.30
C PRO A 97 9.52 -10.94 -9.52
N GLY A 98 9.06 -10.17 -8.55
CA GLY A 98 9.13 -8.72 -8.59
C GLY A 98 7.78 -8.02 -8.43
N SER A 99 7.81 -6.70 -8.54
CA SER A 99 6.65 -5.80 -8.45
C SER A 99 6.57 -4.96 -9.72
N TYR A 100 5.63 -5.27 -10.59
CA TYR A 100 5.53 -4.69 -11.94
C TYR A 100 4.07 -4.67 -12.43
N THR A 101 3.86 -3.88 -13.48
CA THR A 101 2.65 -3.88 -14.32
C THR A 101 3.03 -4.42 -15.69
N ALA A 102 2.21 -5.30 -16.27
CA ALA A 102 2.42 -5.82 -17.61
C ALA A 102 1.33 -5.33 -18.57
N VAL A 103 1.75 -4.89 -19.75
CA VAL A 103 0.87 -4.49 -20.87
C VAL A 103 1.17 -5.37 -22.06
N VAL A 104 0.18 -6.17 -22.47
CA VAL A 104 0.27 -7.04 -23.65
C VAL A 104 -0.59 -6.48 -24.76
N GLN A 105 -0.04 -6.35 -25.93
CA GLN A 105 -0.76 -6.05 -27.16
C GLN A 105 -0.71 -7.25 -28.09
N VAL A 106 -1.86 -7.67 -28.62
CA VAL A 106 -2.01 -8.69 -29.65
C VAL A 106 -2.98 -8.17 -30.71
N GLY A 107 -2.47 -7.67 -31.80
CA GLY A 107 -3.25 -6.91 -32.76
C GLY A 107 -3.91 -5.70 -32.07
N ARG A 108 -5.22 -5.61 -32.13
CA ARG A 108 -6.00 -4.55 -31.46
C ARG A 108 -6.52 -4.94 -30.04
N ARG A 109 -6.09 -6.07 -29.52
CA ARG A 109 -6.40 -6.45 -28.15
C ARG A 109 -5.28 -5.99 -27.22
N ILE A 110 -5.59 -5.19 -26.24
CA ILE A 110 -4.69 -4.77 -25.18
C ILE A 110 -5.12 -5.45 -23.89
N THR A 111 -4.16 -5.97 -23.14
CA THR A 111 -4.39 -6.52 -21.79
C THR A 111 -3.42 -5.86 -20.83
N VAL A 112 -3.95 -5.24 -19.77
CA VAL A 112 -3.18 -4.58 -18.73
C VAL A 112 -3.42 -5.28 -17.41
N THR A 113 -2.35 -5.80 -16.78
CA THR A 113 -2.43 -6.48 -15.49
C THR A 113 -1.78 -5.63 -14.40
N GLY A 114 -2.48 -5.43 -13.27
CA GLY A 114 -1.89 -4.97 -12.03
C GLY A 114 -1.31 -6.14 -11.23
N ASP A 115 -1.13 -5.93 -9.92
CA ASP A 115 -0.65 -6.94 -8.99
C ASP A 115 -1.78 -7.51 -8.09
N LEU A 116 -1.48 -8.57 -7.35
CA LEU A 116 -2.41 -9.23 -6.44
C LEU A 116 -2.63 -8.47 -5.13
N ALA A 117 -1.69 -7.64 -4.75
CA ALA A 117 -1.76 -6.83 -3.52
C ALA A 117 -2.53 -5.52 -3.75
N GLY A 118 -2.49 -4.94 -4.95
CA GLY A 118 -3.00 -3.62 -5.28
C GLY A 118 -1.96 -2.50 -5.13
N ALA A 119 -0.67 -2.84 -5.02
CA ALA A 119 0.43 -1.87 -4.97
C ALA A 119 0.78 -1.30 -6.35
N ARG A 120 0.42 -2.01 -7.42
CA ARG A 120 0.56 -1.58 -8.82
C ARG A 120 -0.83 -1.49 -9.46
N PRO A 121 -1.64 -0.48 -9.07
CA PRO A 121 -3.00 -0.35 -9.57
C PRO A 121 -3.02 0.04 -11.05
N VAL A 122 -4.10 -0.35 -11.70
CA VAL A 122 -4.45 0.09 -13.04
C VAL A 122 -5.76 0.86 -12.97
N PHE A 123 -5.80 1.99 -13.64
CA PHE A 123 -6.98 2.85 -13.75
C PHE A 123 -7.40 2.97 -15.20
N HIS A 124 -8.67 3.23 -15.42
CA HIS A 124 -9.21 3.47 -16.76
C HIS A 124 -10.37 4.49 -16.74
N THR A 125 -10.59 5.11 -17.88
CA THR A 125 -11.69 6.05 -18.09
C THR A 125 -12.13 6.01 -19.56
N PRO A 126 -13.43 6.19 -19.87
CA PRO A 126 -13.87 6.43 -21.23
C PRO A 126 -13.24 7.72 -21.77
N TRP A 127 -12.69 7.67 -22.97
CA TRP A 127 -12.09 8.84 -23.62
C TRP A 127 -12.05 8.71 -25.13
N ALA A 128 -12.38 9.77 -25.86
CA ALA A 128 -12.28 9.87 -27.32
C ALA A 128 -12.86 8.66 -28.08
N GLY A 129 -14.06 8.23 -27.71
CA GLY A 129 -14.75 7.08 -28.34
C GLY A 129 -14.14 5.71 -28.03
N GLY A 130 -13.28 5.64 -27.05
CA GLY A 130 -12.64 4.41 -26.56
C GLY A 130 -12.36 4.45 -25.06
N THR A 131 -11.25 3.86 -24.65
CA THR A 131 -10.82 3.77 -23.26
C THR A 131 -9.35 4.16 -23.13
N ALA A 132 -9.06 5.15 -22.26
CA ALA A 132 -7.71 5.45 -21.78
C ALA A 132 -7.44 4.66 -20.50
N TYR A 133 -6.19 4.24 -20.29
CA TYR A 133 -5.75 3.53 -19.10
C TYR A 133 -4.37 4.03 -18.64
N ALA A 134 -4.14 3.99 -17.34
CA ALA A 134 -2.87 4.40 -16.74
C ALA A 134 -2.62 3.66 -15.40
N THR A 135 -1.40 3.75 -14.88
CA THR A 135 -1.07 3.30 -13.51
C THR A 135 -1.18 4.41 -12.47
N ALA A 136 -1.72 5.57 -12.85
CA ALA A 136 -2.04 6.68 -11.95
C ALA A 136 -3.43 7.25 -12.31
N ALA A 137 -4.22 7.62 -11.30
CA ALA A 137 -5.57 8.14 -11.50
C ALA A 137 -5.57 9.63 -11.88
N LEU A 138 -4.71 10.43 -11.26
CA LEU A 138 -4.63 11.87 -11.51
C LEU A 138 -4.38 12.24 -12.98
N PRO A 139 -3.47 11.59 -13.74
CA PRO A 139 -3.34 11.88 -15.17
C PRO A 139 -4.60 11.60 -16.00
N LEU A 140 -5.34 10.54 -15.67
CA LEU A 140 -6.62 10.27 -16.33
C LEU A 140 -7.68 11.30 -15.96
N ALA A 141 -7.69 11.72 -14.69
CA ALA A 141 -8.56 12.79 -14.23
C ALA A 141 -8.29 14.12 -14.96
N ASP A 142 -7.00 14.46 -15.14
CA ASP A 142 -6.60 15.61 -15.95
C ASP A 142 -7.07 15.48 -17.42
N LEU A 143 -6.99 14.27 -17.98
CA LEU A 143 -7.34 14.00 -19.38
C LEU A 143 -8.83 14.20 -19.67
N VAL A 144 -9.70 13.88 -18.71
CA VAL A 144 -11.15 14.01 -18.86
C VAL A 144 -11.74 15.19 -18.08
N GLU A 145 -10.88 16.05 -17.51
CA GLU A 145 -11.28 17.20 -16.67
C GLU A 145 -12.23 16.77 -15.53
N ALA A 146 -11.91 15.66 -14.87
CA ALA A 146 -12.75 15.04 -13.86
C ALA A 146 -12.99 15.96 -12.65
N SER A 147 -14.21 15.95 -12.16
CA SER A 147 -14.56 16.53 -10.86
C SER A 147 -14.10 15.63 -9.72
N LEU A 148 -14.12 16.15 -8.49
CA LEU A 148 -13.85 15.39 -7.29
C LEU A 148 -15.05 14.50 -6.93
N ASP A 149 -14.82 13.19 -6.76
CA ASP A 149 -15.83 12.26 -6.22
C ASP A 149 -15.89 12.34 -4.68
N VAL A 150 -16.69 13.29 -4.20
CA VAL A 150 -16.91 13.53 -2.77
C VAL A 150 -17.49 12.29 -2.07
N GLY A 151 -18.38 11.57 -2.78
CA GLY A 151 -18.97 10.35 -2.23
C GLY A 151 -17.96 9.21 -2.11
N HIS A 152 -16.97 9.11 -3.00
CA HIS A 152 -15.86 8.18 -2.83
C HIS A 152 -14.97 8.57 -1.65
N LEU A 153 -14.69 9.87 -1.45
CA LEU A 153 -13.95 10.34 -0.26
C LEU A 153 -14.71 10.05 1.04
N ALA A 154 -16.04 10.22 1.05
CA ALA A 154 -16.88 9.81 2.17
C ALA A 154 -16.73 8.31 2.47
N ALA A 155 -16.79 7.45 1.44
CA ALA A 155 -16.63 6.01 1.57
C ALA A 155 -15.22 5.63 2.06
N LEU A 156 -14.18 6.29 1.55
CA LEU A 156 -12.80 6.06 1.95
C LEU A 156 -12.57 6.37 3.44
N LEU A 157 -13.16 7.45 3.95
CA LEU A 157 -13.06 7.83 5.36
C LEU A 157 -14.00 7.00 6.26
N ALA A 158 -15.21 6.67 5.79
CA ALA A 158 -16.17 5.90 6.57
C ALA A 158 -15.86 4.41 6.62
N CYS A 159 -15.40 3.83 5.53
CA CYS A 159 -15.30 2.38 5.32
C CYS A 159 -14.10 1.98 4.46
N PRO A 160 -12.86 2.32 4.84
CA PRO A 160 -11.67 2.12 4.00
C PRO A 160 -11.36 0.65 3.68
N ASP A 161 -11.85 -0.28 4.49
CA ASP A 161 -11.64 -1.73 4.34
C ASP A 161 -12.83 -2.45 3.68
N ILE A 162 -13.80 -1.71 3.12
CA ILE A 162 -15.00 -2.31 2.53
C ILE A 162 -15.03 -2.05 1.03
N PRO A 163 -14.67 -3.03 0.20
CA PRO A 163 -14.68 -2.88 -1.25
C PRO A 163 -16.02 -2.44 -1.83
N GLU A 164 -17.13 -2.85 -1.20
CA GLU A 164 -18.48 -2.51 -1.64
C GLU A 164 -18.83 -1.02 -1.41
N ALA A 165 -18.24 -0.38 -0.40
CA ALA A 165 -18.39 1.05 -0.17
C ALA A 165 -17.56 1.86 -1.19
N LEU A 166 -16.34 1.40 -1.48
CA LEU A 166 -15.41 2.05 -2.39
C LEU A 166 -15.77 1.80 -3.86
N GLY A 167 -16.31 0.62 -4.17
CA GLY A 167 -16.59 0.20 -5.55
C GLY A 167 -15.31 0.15 -6.40
N ALA A 168 -15.46 0.43 -7.69
CA ALA A 168 -14.35 0.65 -8.61
C ALA A 168 -13.95 2.14 -8.68
N GLY A 169 -14.45 2.99 -7.78
CA GLY A 169 -14.22 4.43 -7.77
C GLY A 169 -12.79 4.83 -7.41
N THR A 170 -12.50 6.08 -7.67
CA THR A 170 -11.31 6.82 -7.24
C THR A 170 -11.75 8.18 -6.70
N PRO A 171 -10.86 9.00 -6.11
CA PRO A 171 -11.22 10.36 -5.75
C PRO A 171 -11.66 11.27 -6.91
N TYR A 172 -11.64 10.76 -8.15
CA TYR A 172 -11.96 11.51 -9.37
C TYR A 172 -13.15 10.87 -10.09
N GLU A 173 -14.17 11.66 -10.40
CA GLU A 173 -15.36 11.19 -11.11
C GLU A 173 -15.00 10.61 -12.49
N GLY A 174 -15.60 9.47 -12.83
CA GLY A 174 -15.39 8.81 -14.12
C GLY A 174 -14.08 8.02 -14.23
N VAL A 175 -13.12 8.22 -13.35
CA VAL A 175 -11.88 7.41 -13.30
C VAL A 175 -12.09 6.20 -12.40
N ARG A 176 -11.91 5.01 -12.96
CA ARG A 176 -12.18 3.73 -12.28
C ARG A 176 -10.90 2.93 -12.07
N ARG A 177 -10.82 2.24 -10.93
CA ARG A 177 -9.73 1.33 -10.58
C ARG A 177 -10.08 -0.11 -10.96
N ILE A 178 -9.12 -0.84 -11.50
CA ILE A 178 -9.21 -2.29 -11.69
C ILE A 178 -8.94 -2.97 -10.33
N PRO A 179 -9.81 -3.88 -9.87
CA PRO A 179 -9.59 -4.60 -8.62
C PRO A 179 -8.28 -5.41 -8.65
N PRO A 180 -7.56 -5.55 -7.52
CA PRO A 180 -6.40 -6.44 -7.43
C PRO A 180 -6.74 -7.85 -7.90
N GLY A 181 -5.82 -8.50 -8.63
CA GLY A 181 -6.06 -9.83 -9.19
C GLY A 181 -6.88 -9.85 -10.49
N HIS A 182 -7.17 -8.68 -11.07
CA HIS A 182 -7.89 -8.54 -12.33
C HIS A 182 -7.03 -7.82 -13.38
N ALA A 183 -7.35 -8.08 -14.65
CA ALA A 183 -6.78 -7.42 -15.80
C ALA A 183 -7.86 -6.60 -16.52
N LEU A 184 -7.45 -5.48 -17.09
CA LEU A 184 -8.23 -4.75 -18.08
C LEU A 184 -7.92 -5.32 -19.46
N VAL A 185 -8.95 -5.78 -20.16
CA VAL A 185 -8.86 -6.26 -21.54
C VAL A 185 -9.62 -5.27 -22.43
N LEU A 186 -8.92 -4.66 -23.37
CA LEU A 186 -9.49 -3.72 -24.34
C LEU A 186 -9.54 -4.37 -25.71
N ARG A 187 -10.66 -4.18 -26.41
CA ARG A 187 -10.86 -4.64 -27.79
C ARG A 187 -11.58 -3.55 -28.58
N GLY A 188 -10.89 -2.88 -29.49
CA GLY A 188 -11.47 -1.80 -30.28
C GLY A 188 -12.10 -0.71 -29.41
N GLY A 189 -11.45 -0.30 -28.34
CA GLY A 189 -11.91 0.72 -27.41
C GLY A 189 -12.85 0.26 -26.29
N ALA A 190 -13.51 -0.89 -26.43
CA ALA A 190 -14.35 -1.46 -25.37
C ALA A 190 -13.51 -2.17 -24.31
N GLY A 191 -13.80 -1.91 -23.02
CA GLY A 191 -13.09 -2.45 -21.89
C GLY A 191 -13.87 -3.54 -21.15
N GLU A 192 -13.19 -4.65 -20.84
CA GLU A 192 -13.68 -5.75 -20.00
C GLU A 192 -12.71 -5.98 -18.84
N ILE A 193 -13.23 -6.24 -17.64
CA ILE A 193 -12.43 -6.58 -16.46
C ILE A 193 -12.50 -8.09 -16.25
N THR A 194 -11.35 -8.76 -16.34
CA THR A 194 -11.25 -10.22 -16.23
C THR A 194 -10.32 -10.59 -15.07
N SER A 195 -10.74 -11.55 -14.21
CA SER A 195 -9.88 -12.10 -13.17
C SER A 195 -8.79 -12.98 -13.79
N PHE A 196 -7.55 -12.82 -13.37
CA PHE A 196 -6.46 -13.75 -13.68
C PHE A 196 -6.11 -14.67 -12.50
N GLU A 197 -6.73 -14.44 -11.34
CA GLU A 197 -6.68 -15.41 -10.24
C GLU A 197 -7.52 -16.64 -10.62
N PRO A 198 -7.01 -17.86 -10.36
CA PRO A 198 -7.84 -19.03 -10.52
C PRO A 198 -9.00 -18.93 -9.53
N THR A 199 -10.19 -18.78 -10.05
CA THR A 199 -11.41 -18.99 -9.27
C THR A 199 -11.36 -20.44 -8.80
N ALA A 200 -11.39 -20.66 -7.49
CA ALA A 200 -11.49 -22.00 -6.94
C ALA A 200 -12.73 -22.65 -7.57
N SER A 201 -12.51 -23.60 -8.46
CA SER A 201 -13.60 -24.42 -8.99
C SER A 201 -14.24 -25.11 -7.80
N LEU A 202 -15.54 -24.96 -7.63
CA LEU A 202 -16.32 -25.69 -6.63
C LEU A 202 -16.17 -27.22 -6.77
N ALA A 203 -15.64 -27.69 -7.89
CA ALA A 203 -15.48 -29.11 -8.19
C ALA A 203 -14.19 -29.74 -7.66
N VAL A 204 -13.13 -28.97 -7.45
CA VAL A 204 -11.84 -29.49 -6.95
C VAL A 204 -11.26 -28.50 -5.95
N ALA A 205 -11.37 -28.82 -4.66
CA ALA A 205 -10.60 -28.13 -3.64
C ALA A 205 -9.10 -28.31 -3.95
N ALA A 206 -8.35 -27.23 -4.07
CA ALA A 206 -6.90 -27.31 -4.22
C ALA A 206 -6.34 -28.18 -3.08
N PRO A 207 -5.44 -29.15 -3.37
CA PRO A 207 -4.87 -29.98 -2.35
C PRO A 207 -4.23 -29.11 -1.28
N GLN A 208 -4.60 -29.32 -0.02
CA GLN A 208 -4.00 -28.58 1.08
C GLN A 208 -2.55 -29.03 1.21
N LEU A 209 -1.62 -28.09 1.00
CA LEU A 209 -0.21 -28.33 1.21
C LEU A 209 0.04 -28.69 2.68
N ALA A 210 0.99 -29.58 2.93
CA ALA A 210 1.49 -29.76 4.28
C ALA A 210 2.09 -28.44 4.82
N PRO A 211 1.97 -28.16 6.13
CA PRO A 211 2.45 -26.90 6.70
C PRO A 211 3.90 -26.58 6.34
N GLU A 212 4.76 -27.58 6.34
CA GLU A 212 6.18 -27.47 6.00
C GLU A 212 6.37 -27.06 4.54
N GLN A 213 5.67 -27.71 3.61
CA GLN A 213 5.71 -27.38 2.17
C GLN A 213 5.20 -25.96 1.89
N ALA A 214 4.16 -25.54 2.61
CA ALA A 214 3.63 -24.18 2.47
C ALA A 214 4.63 -23.13 2.96
N VAL A 215 5.36 -23.39 4.05
CA VAL A 215 6.42 -22.50 4.56
C VAL A 215 7.63 -22.50 3.63
N ASP A 216 8.00 -23.65 3.07
CA ASP A 216 9.05 -23.74 2.04
C ASP A 216 8.70 -22.92 0.81
N GLY A 217 7.44 -22.96 0.37
CA GLY A 217 6.95 -22.09 -0.72
C GLY A 217 7.09 -20.60 -0.41
N VAL A 218 6.84 -20.18 0.83
CA VAL A 218 7.06 -18.77 1.26
C VAL A 218 8.55 -18.45 1.25
N ARG A 219 9.41 -19.36 1.72
CA ARG A 219 10.87 -19.19 1.67
C ARG A 219 11.33 -18.98 0.24
N ASP A 220 10.96 -19.88 -0.66
CA ASP A 220 11.42 -19.85 -2.04
C ASP A 220 10.94 -18.58 -2.75
N ALA A 221 9.70 -18.17 -2.54
CA ALA A 221 9.15 -16.92 -3.09
C ALA A 221 9.89 -15.67 -2.56
N LEU A 222 10.19 -15.60 -1.26
CA LEU A 222 10.93 -14.47 -0.68
C LEU A 222 12.38 -14.44 -1.15
N VAL A 223 13.04 -15.60 -1.21
CA VAL A 223 14.41 -15.72 -1.73
C VAL A 223 14.48 -15.24 -3.17
N GLU A 224 13.56 -15.67 -4.03
CA GLU A 224 13.51 -15.22 -5.44
C GLU A 224 13.19 -13.72 -5.55
N ALA A 225 12.26 -13.20 -4.73
CA ALA A 225 11.93 -11.78 -4.70
C ALA A 225 13.13 -10.90 -4.32
N VAL A 226 13.95 -11.35 -3.36
CA VAL A 226 15.19 -10.66 -2.96
C VAL A 226 16.26 -10.83 -4.04
N ARG A 227 16.44 -12.06 -4.55
CA ARG A 227 17.44 -12.38 -5.59
C ARG A 227 17.23 -11.56 -6.86
N ALA A 228 15.98 -11.42 -7.33
CA ALA A 228 15.65 -10.63 -8.50
C ALA A 228 16.16 -9.18 -8.40
N ARG A 229 16.08 -8.60 -7.19
CA ARG A 229 16.57 -7.23 -6.95
C ARG A 229 18.08 -7.17 -6.76
N LEU A 230 18.69 -8.20 -6.19
CA LEU A 230 20.13 -8.30 -6.07
C LEU A 230 20.82 -8.52 -7.43
N ALA A 231 20.15 -9.18 -8.36
CA ALA A 231 20.66 -9.42 -9.72
C ALA A 231 20.53 -8.20 -10.64
N GLY A 232 19.71 -7.22 -10.30
CA GLY A 232 19.52 -6.00 -11.09
C GLY A 232 20.79 -5.13 -11.16
N PRO A 233 20.83 -4.17 -12.10
CA PRO A 233 21.93 -3.20 -12.20
C PRO A 233 22.10 -2.41 -10.90
N ARG A 234 23.33 -1.98 -10.62
CA ARG A 234 23.63 -1.13 -9.46
C ARG A 234 23.49 0.32 -9.84
N HIS A 235 22.59 0.98 -9.18
CA HIS A 235 22.34 2.41 -9.39
C HIS A 235 23.09 3.26 -8.36
N ALA A 236 23.62 4.38 -8.82
CA ALA A 236 24.20 5.43 -7.97
C ALA A 236 23.42 6.71 -8.25
N PRO A 237 22.61 7.20 -7.29
CA PRO A 237 21.91 8.44 -7.51
C PRO A 237 22.90 9.58 -7.63
N ALA A 238 22.70 10.46 -8.62
CA ALA A 238 23.40 11.71 -8.69
C ALA A 238 23.01 12.56 -7.46
N PRO A 239 23.96 13.23 -6.80
CA PRO A 239 23.62 14.19 -5.75
C PRO A 239 22.67 15.23 -6.34
N GLU A 240 21.60 15.55 -5.65
CA GLU A 240 20.81 16.74 -5.97
C GLU A 240 21.77 17.91 -5.81
N GLY A 241 22.06 18.61 -6.91
CA GLY A 241 22.89 19.79 -6.87
C GLY A 241 22.21 20.86 -6.01
N ILE A 242 22.57 20.92 -4.77
CA ILE A 242 22.40 22.12 -3.98
C ILE A 242 23.56 23.00 -4.41
N ASP A 243 23.29 23.91 -5.34
CA ASP A 243 24.25 24.92 -5.75
C ASP A 243 24.80 25.62 -4.50
N GLY A 244 26.04 25.38 -4.18
CA GLY A 244 26.85 26.25 -3.35
C GLY A 244 27.22 25.81 -1.94
N LEU A 245 26.73 24.69 -1.38
CA LEU A 245 27.12 24.30 -0.02
C LEU A 245 27.43 22.81 0.05
N ASP A 246 28.64 22.42 -0.33
CA ASP A 246 29.26 21.23 0.22
C ASP A 246 29.58 21.55 1.71
N PRO A 247 28.83 21.02 2.69
CA PRO A 247 29.29 21.07 4.05
C PRO A 247 30.51 20.15 4.09
N GLY A 248 31.69 20.73 3.99
CA GLY A 248 32.96 20.04 4.07
C GLY A 248 33.00 19.02 5.22
N PRO A 249 34.06 18.27 5.43
CA PRO A 249 34.12 17.26 6.46
C PRO A 249 33.80 17.86 7.83
N VAL A 250 32.55 17.69 8.29
CA VAL A 250 32.13 18.09 9.65
C VAL A 250 32.68 17.02 10.58
N PRO A 251 33.53 17.42 11.55
CA PRO A 251 34.08 16.49 12.54
C PRO A 251 32.93 15.74 13.25
N GLY A 252 33.01 14.40 13.31
CA GLY A 252 32.02 13.55 13.94
C GLY A 252 30.90 13.03 13.02
N MET A 253 30.73 13.54 11.81
CA MET A 253 29.79 12.99 10.84
C MET A 253 30.37 11.76 10.13
N GLY A 254 29.67 10.63 10.21
CA GLY A 254 29.99 9.44 9.41
C GLY A 254 29.70 9.63 7.91
N PRO A 255 30.24 8.73 7.03
CA PRO A 255 30.00 8.83 5.59
C PRO A 255 28.52 8.80 5.19
N ALA A 256 27.67 8.06 5.90
CA ALA A 256 26.24 7.99 5.66
C ALA A 256 25.51 9.28 6.04
N GLU A 257 25.88 9.89 7.17
CA GLU A 257 25.31 11.16 7.62
C GLU A 257 25.69 12.30 6.69
N ARG A 258 26.92 12.31 6.19
CA ARG A 258 27.37 13.28 5.16
C ARG A 258 26.60 13.14 3.85
N ARG A 259 26.31 11.89 3.41
CA ARG A 259 25.47 11.68 2.23
C ARG A 259 24.03 12.12 2.45
N ALA A 260 23.45 11.79 3.60
CA ALA A 260 22.12 12.22 3.97
C ALA A 260 22.01 13.77 4.06
N ALA A 261 23.04 14.42 4.60
CA ALA A 261 23.15 15.89 4.64
C ALA A 261 23.24 16.51 3.23
N ARG A 262 23.80 15.79 2.26
CA ARG A 262 23.85 16.16 0.84
C ARG A 262 22.59 15.79 0.05
N GLY A 263 21.57 15.22 0.70
CA GLY A 263 20.32 14.83 0.05
C GLY A 263 20.43 13.62 -0.89
N ALA A 264 21.48 12.79 -0.77
CA ALA A 264 21.68 11.65 -1.67
C ALA A 264 21.76 10.33 -0.89
N PRO A 265 20.96 9.32 -1.27
CA PRO A 265 21.10 7.95 -0.75
C PRO A 265 22.41 7.30 -1.19
N ALA A 266 22.82 6.25 -0.49
CA ALA A 266 24.01 5.48 -0.85
C ALA A 266 23.80 4.71 -2.18
N PRO A 267 24.85 4.51 -2.99
CA PRO A 267 24.73 3.67 -4.16
C PRO A 267 24.44 2.21 -3.79
N GLY A 268 23.83 1.48 -4.70
CA GLY A 268 23.56 0.04 -4.55
C GLY A 268 22.33 -0.28 -3.72
N ILE A 269 22.32 -1.41 -3.03
CA ILE A 269 21.17 -1.94 -2.31
C ILE A 269 21.36 -1.85 -0.80
N GLY A 270 20.29 -1.48 -0.09
CA GLY A 270 20.21 -1.47 1.35
C GLY A 270 18.86 -1.96 1.86
N ALA A 271 18.70 -1.98 3.16
CA ALA A 271 17.47 -2.43 3.82
C ALA A 271 17.20 -1.65 5.10
N ASP A 272 15.94 -1.52 5.45
CA ASP A 272 15.55 -1.17 6.82
C ASP A 272 15.97 -2.30 7.79
N LEU A 273 16.44 -1.92 8.98
CA LEU A 273 16.72 -2.82 10.08
C LEU A 273 16.12 -2.27 11.38
N SER A 274 14.84 -2.51 11.60
CA SER A 274 14.11 -1.99 12.77
C SER A 274 14.17 -2.92 14.01
N GLY A 275 14.90 -4.02 13.95
CA GLY A 275 14.84 -5.08 14.98
C GLY A 275 13.55 -5.92 14.94
N GLY A 276 12.63 -5.62 14.02
CA GLY A 276 11.41 -6.40 13.75
C GLY A 276 11.66 -7.59 12.81
N SER A 277 10.69 -8.53 12.76
CA SER A 277 10.85 -9.76 11.95
C SER A 277 10.87 -9.48 10.44
N ALA A 278 10.06 -8.57 9.93
CA ALA A 278 9.94 -8.34 8.48
C ALA A 278 11.20 -7.70 7.88
N SER A 279 11.63 -6.54 8.39
CA SER A 279 12.83 -5.85 7.92
C SER A 279 14.09 -6.68 8.17
N GLY A 280 14.20 -7.29 9.37
CA GLY A 280 15.32 -8.17 9.70
C GLY A 280 15.42 -9.38 8.76
N THR A 281 14.30 -9.98 8.36
CA THR A 281 14.32 -11.08 7.37
C THR A 281 14.85 -10.63 6.03
N LEU A 282 14.38 -9.49 5.52
CA LEU A 282 14.85 -8.97 4.21
C LEU A 282 16.33 -8.60 4.23
N ALA A 283 16.78 -7.94 5.31
CA ALA A 283 18.18 -7.58 5.48
C ALA A 283 19.08 -8.83 5.53
N LEU A 284 18.69 -9.86 6.31
CA LEU A 284 19.45 -11.09 6.45
C LEU A 284 19.44 -11.94 5.16
N LEU A 285 18.31 -12.04 4.46
CA LEU A 285 18.26 -12.71 3.17
C LEU A 285 19.13 -11.99 2.13
N ALA A 286 19.02 -10.66 2.05
CA ALA A 286 19.82 -9.88 1.11
C ALA A 286 21.33 -9.97 1.39
N ALA A 287 21.73 -10.03 2.67
CA ALA A 287 23.11 -10.23 3.06
C ALA A 287 23.63 -11.66 2.83
N GLY A 288 22.75 -12.67 2.95
CA GLY A 288 23.11 -14.09 2.86
C GLY A 288 23.12 -14.67 1.46
N LEU A 289 22.34 -14.11 0.55
CA LEU A 289 22.25 -14.63 -0.83
C LEU A 289 23.51 -14.30 -1.65
N PRO A 290 23.90 -15.20 -2.58
CA PRO A 290 24.90 -14.89 -3.59
C PRO A 290 24.44 -13.71 -4.45
N GLY A 291 25.25 -12.71 -4.52
CA GLY A 291 24.99 -11.45 -5.22
C GLY A 291 25.89 -10.39 -4.62
N GLN A 292 26.05 -9.27 -5.27
CA GLN A 292 26.85 -8.17 -4.71
C GLN A 292 25.91 -7.10 -4.14
N PRO A 293 25.57 -7.13 -2.84
CA PRO A 293 24.98 -5.97 -2.21
C PRO A 293 25.96 -4.81 -2.41
N GLY A 294 25.48 -3.65 -2.74
CA GLY A 294 26.20 -2.51 -3.26
C GLY A 294 27.65 -2.34 -2.82
N ARG A 295 28.54 -2.11 -3.76
CA ARG A 295 29.92 -1.72 -3.47
C ARG A 295 29.89 -0.28 -2.94
N LEU A 296 29.93 -0.14 -1.63
CA LEU A 296 30.28 1.14 -1.04
C LEU A 296 31.80 1.25 -1.07
N ASN A 297 32.33 2.32 -1.69
CA ASN A 297 33.75 2.60 -1.63
C ASN A 297 34.23 2.59 -0.16
N GLY A 298 35.13 1.68 0.17
CA GLY A 298 35.70 1.53 1.53
C GLY A 298 34.98 0.58 2.48
N HIS A 299 33.82 -0.01 2.12
CA HIS A 299 33.06 -0.90 3.00
C HIS A 299 32.90 -2.34 2.47
N GLY A 300 33.53 -2.69 1.34
CA GLY A 300 33.41 -4.01 0.73
C GLY A 300 31.99 -4.35 0.25
N GLU A 301 31.66 -5.62 0.15
CA GLU A 301 30.37 -6.14 -0.34
C GLU A 301 29.30 -6.21 0.78
N ARG A 302 29.19 -5.17 1.63
CA ARG A 302 28.25 -5.14 2.74
C ARG A 302 26.94 -4.47 2.34
N LEU A 303 25.82 -5.07 2.77
CA LEU A 303 24.49 -4.47 2.64
C LEU A 303 24.35 -3.32 3.66
N LEU A 304 23.96 -2.14 3.22
CA LEU A 304 23.61 -1.04 4.11
C LEU A 304 22.31 -1.38 4.85
N ALA A 305 22.38 -1.46 6.18
CA ALA A 305 21.24 -1.68 7.06
C ALA A 305 20.95 -0.40 7.87
N VAL A 306 19.75 0.14 7.77
CA VAL A 306 19.37 1.42 8.39
C VAL A 306 18.39 1.20 9.53
N THR A 307 18.74 1.64 10.73
CA THR A 307 17.84 1.74 11.87
C THR A 307 17.51 3.20 12.15
N PHE A 308 16.23 3.53 12.22
CA PHE A 308 15.77 4.86 12.60
C PHE A 308 15.43 4.89 14.08
N ASN A 309 16.15 5.70 14.86
CA ASN A 309 15.95 5.87 16.29
C ASN A 309 15.41 7.26 16.61
N ASP A 310 14.20 7.31 17.07
CA ASP A 310 13.51 8.52 17.53
C ASP A 310 13.79 8.71 19.03
N ARG A 311 14.59 9.73 19.36
CA ARG A 311 15.04 10.03 20.74
C ARG A 311 14.07 10.86 21.56
N VAL A 312 13.08 11.45 20.92
CA VAL A 312 12.24 12.50 21.53
C VAL A 312 11.01 11.96 22.26
N THR A 313 10.57 10.76 21.95
CA THR A 313 9.36 10.23 22.55
C THR A 313 9.56 9.77 23.99
N ASN A 314 9.08 10.54 24.94
CA ASN A 314 8.90 10.12 26.32
C ASN A 314 7.83 9.00 26.38
N GLY A 315 8.15 7.91 27.04
CA GLY A 315 7.32 6.70 27.08
C GLY A 315 7.72 5.66 26.02
N GLY A 316 7.89 4.42 26.44
CA GLY A 316 8.35 3.34 25.58
C GLY A 316 9.86 3.28 25.32
N GLN A 317 10.68 4.03 26.07
CA GLN A 317 12.14 4.02 25.96
C GLN A 317 12.70 2.59 26.00
N ALA A 318 12.28 1.78 26.98
CA ALA A 318 12.74 0.40 27.12
C ALA A 318 12.43 -0.48 25.88
N TYR A 319 11.29 -0.24 25.22
CA TYR A 319 10.93 -0.97 24.00
C TYR A 319 11.83 -0.56 22.81
N ARG A 320 12.14 0.75 22.70
CA ARG A 320 13.05 1.25 21.66
C ARG A 320 14.48 0.77 21.86
N ASP A 321 14.94 0.80 23.09
CA ASP A 321 16.27 0.30 23.43
C ASP A 321 16.37 -1.20 23.11
N ALA A 322 15.31 -1.97 23.40
CA ALA A 322 15.25 -3.37 23.04
C ALA A 322 15.16 -3.60 21.51
N GLU A 323 14.47 -2.74 20.77
CA GLU A 323 14.46 -2.81 19.30
C GLU A 323 15.83 -2.48 18.70
N LEU A 324 16.46 -1.43 19.20
CA LEU A 324 17.80 -1.02 18.77
C LEU A 324 18.84 -2.10 19.11
N GLU A 325 18.77 -2.72 20.29
CA GLU A 325 19.67 -3.79 20.69
C GLU A 325 19.51 -5.02 19.80
N ARG A 326 18.27 -5.41 19.48
CA ARG A 326 18.02 -6.48 18.49
C ARG A 326 18.58 -6.13 17.11
N ALA A 327 18.42 -4.87 16.68
CA ALA A 327 18.98 -4.43 15.40
C ALA A 327 20.50 -4.48 15.40
N ARG A 328 21.16 -4.10 16.49
CA ARG A 328 22.63 -4.20 16.68
C ARG A 328 23.09 -5.65 16.63
N THR A 329 22.44 -6.55 17.38
CA THR A 329 22.77 -7.97 17.37
C THR A 329 22.62 -8.60 15.98
N ILE A 330 21.59 -8.21 15.20
CA ILE A 330 21.48 -8.65 13.79
C ILE A 330 22.63 -8.08 12.96
N ALA A 331 23.01 -6.84 13.24
CA ALA A 331 24.08 -6.13 12.52
C ALA A 331 25.50 -6.61 12.84
N ASP A 332 25.68 -7.48 13.84
CA ASP A 332 26.94 -8.22 14.08
C ASP A 332 27.28 -9.15 12.90
N ASN A 333 26.32 -9.40 12.00
CA ASN A 333 26.58 -10.11 10.76
C ASN A 333 27.62 -9.32 9.91
N PRO A 334 28.78 -9.91 9.57
CA PRO A 334 29.87 -9.20 8.89
C PRO A 334 29.49 -8.70 7.48
N ARG A 335 28.40 -9.19 6.90
CA ARG A 335 27.87 -8.74 5.60
C ARG A 335 26.96 -7.53 5.69
N LEU A 336 26.64 -7.04 6.90
CA LEU A 336 25.86 -5.85 7.13
C LEU A 336 26.75 -4.66 7.49
N HIS A 337 26.43 -3.50 6.94
CA HIS A 337 26.94 -2.19 7.37
C HIS A 337 25.81 -1.45 8.06
N HIS A 338 25.84 -1.35 9.36
CA HIS A 338 24.74 -0.78 10.16
C HIS A 338 24.92 0.70 10.37
N VAL A 339 23.85 1.45 10.08
CA VAL A 339 23.74 2.87 10.34
C VAL A 339 22.51 3.14 11.18
N VAL A 340 22.70 3.83 12.30
CA VAL A 340 21.60 4.30 13.16
C VAL A 340 21.37 5.77 12.88
N VAL A 341 20.19 6.10 12.37
CA VAL A 341 19.76 7.49 12.14
C VAL A 341 19.05 7.97 13.38
N ALA A 342 19.64 8.95 14.05
CA ALA A 342 18.99 9.63 15.17
C ALA A 342 18.05 10.72 14.64
N ALA A 343 16.90 10.87 15.29
CA ALA A 343 15.91 11.88 14.91
C ALA A 343 15.38 12.60 16.14
N GLY A 344 15.14 13.89 15.97
CA GLY A 344 14.52 14.78 16.95
C GLY A 344 13.02 15.00 16.67
N GLU A 345 12.49 16.10 17.19
CA GLU A 345 11.07 16.48 17.03
C GLU A 345 10.67 16.69 15.58
N GLU A 346 11.61 17.11 14.74
CA GLU A 346 11.44 17.30 13.30
C GLU A 346 11.11 16.03 12.53
N ALA A 347 11.26 14.88 13.16
CA ALA A 347 10.95 13.56 12.57
C ALA A 347 9.76 12.88 13.23
N LEU A 348 9.00 13.58 14.03
CA LEU A 348 7.74 13.08 14.56
C LEU A 348 6.64 13.05 13.47
N PRO A 349 5.63 12.19 13.61
CA PRO A 349 4.42 12.32 12.80
C PRO A 349 3.85 13.74 12.87
N TYR A 350 3.24 14.18 11.80
CA TYR A 350 2.70 15.56 11.61
C TYR A 350 3.74 16.68 11.54
N ALA A 351 5.03 16.39 11.55
CA ALA A 351 6.04 17.40 11.26
C ALA A 351 6.02 17.77 9.76
N ASP A 352 6.28 19.05 9.46
CA ASP A 352 6.43 19.58 8.08
C ASP A 352 5.25 19.28 7.14
N LEU A 353 4.01 19.37 7.62
CA LEU A 353 2.80 19.05 6.83
C LEU A 353 2.61 19.95 5.61
N GLY A 354 3.11 21.19 5.66
CA GLY A 354 3.04 22.15 4.55
C GLY A 354 3.92 21.76 3.35
N ILE A 355 4.90 20.89 3.54
CA ILE A 355 5.89 20.51 2.54
C ILE A 355 5.61 19.08 2.04
N GLY A 356 5.72 18.88 0.74
CA GLY A 356 5.64 17.54 0.15
C GLY A 356 4.95 17.52 -1.22
N PRO A 357 5.18 16.47 -2.00
CA PRO A 357 4.56 16.32 -3.31
C PRO A 357 3.07 16.02 -3.20
N LEU A 358 2.35 16.29 -4.28
CA LEU A 358 1.00 15.77 -4.47
C LEU A 358 1.09 14.28 -4.79
N THR A 359 0.36 13.45 -4.05
CA THR A 359 0.19 12.02 -4.33
C THR A 359 -1.04 11.79 -5.22
N ASP A 360 -1.08 10.65 -5.88
CA ASP A 360 -2.18 10.26 -6.77
C ASP A 360 -3.53 10.19 -6.01
N GLU A 361 -3.48 9.68 -4.80
CA GLU A 361 -4.63 9.50 -3.90
C GLU A 361 -4.24 9.88 -2.47
N PRO A 362 -5.21 10.16 -1.56
CA PRO A 362 -4.92 10.39 -0.16
C PRO A 362 -4.55 9.09 0.57
N GLY A 363 -3.76 9.20 1.64
CA GLY A 363 -3.45 8.05 2.51
C GLY A 363 -2.72 8.48 3.78
N PRO A 364 -2.81 7.69 4.87
CA PRO A 364 -2.23 8.00 6.18
C PRO A 364 -0.73 8.30 6.16
N SER A 365 0.02 7.72 5.22
CA SER A 365 1.46 7.96 5.05
C SER A 365 1.82 9.43 4.78
N LEU A 366 0.87 10.27 4.36
CA LEU A 366 1.10 11.73 4.22
C LEU A 366 1.47 12.39 5.55
N THR A 367 0.93 11.91 6.67
CA THR A 367 1.20 12.47 8.00
C THR A 367 2.58 12.08 8.55
N THR A 368 3.25 11.11 7.94
CA THR A 368 4.56 10.60 8.34
C THR A 368 5.63 10.75 7.25
N ALA A 369 5.30 11.41 6.14
CA ALA A 369 6.15 11.51 4.96
C ALA A 369 7.53 12.11 5.25
N SER A 370 7.59 13.21 6.03
CA SER A 370 8.85 13.86 6.43
C SER A 370 9.77 12.91 7.21
N ARG A 371 9.22 12.21 8.20
CA ARG A 371 9.94 11.18 8.96
C ARG A 371 10.54 10.11 8.05
N HIS A 372 9.74 9.59 7.13
CA HIS A 372 10.18 8.54 6.22
C HIS A 372 11.20 9.04 5.20
N ARG A 373 11.05 10.25 4.68
CA ARG A 373 12.02 10.86 3.78
C ARG A 373 13.40 10.99 4.45
N ARG A 374 13.46 11.43 5.71
CA ARG A 374 14.73 11.51 6.47
C ARG A 374 15.40 10.14 6.62
N ARG A 375 14.62 9.12 6.95
CA ARG A 375 15.12 7.74 7.03
C ARG A 375 15.66 7.25 5.69
N LEU A 376 14.93 7.49 4.61
CA LEU A 376 15.26 7.03 3.27
C LEU A 376 16.48 7.73 2.67
N LEU A 377 16.73 8.99 3.02
CA LEU A 377 17.95 9.71 2.64
C LEU A 377 19.22 9.05 3.19
N ALA A 378 19.15 8.38 4.33
CA ALA A 378 20.24 7.59 4.88
C ALA A 378 20.33 6.17 4.28
N GLY A 379 19.35 5.77 3.47
CA GLY A 379 19.26 4.47 2.81
C GLY A 379 20.09 4.37 1.54
N SER A 380 19.74 3.42 0.68
CA SER A 380 20.41 3.16 -0.58
C SER A 380 19.52 3.48 -1.78
N ALA A 381 20.11 3.58 -2.96
CA ALA A 381 19.42 3.80 -4.24
C ALA A 381 18.31 2.77 -4.49
N ASP A 382 18.55 1.53 -4.10
CA ASP A 382 17.57 0.45 -4.02
C ASP A 382 17.44 0.04 -2.55
N HIS A 383 16.25 0.18 -1.96
CA HIS A 383 16.09 0.03 -0.51
C HIS A 383 14.93 -0.90 -0.17
N PHE A 384 15.23 -1.98 0.57
CA PHE A 384 14.22 -2.92 1.05
C PHE A 384 13.45 -2.40 2.25
N VAL A 385 12.13 -2.50 2.20
CA VAL A 385 11.20 -2.17 3.30
C VAL A 385 10.30 -3.35 3.62
N GLY A 386 10.00 -3.56 4.89
CA GLY A 386 9.19 -4.69 5.38
C GLY A 386 7.67 -4.51 5.23
N HIS A 387 7.20 -3.62 4.36
CA HIS A 387 5.78 -3.34 4.17
C HIS A 387 5.04 -4.56 3.62
N GLY A 388 3.79 -4.76 4.05
CA GLY A 388 2.95 -5.88 3.63
C GLY A 388 3.11 -7.16 4.43
N ALA A 389 4.22 -7.38 5.13
CA ALA A 389 4.51 -8.61 5.87
C ALA A 389 3.41 -8.99 6.87
N ARG A 390 2.87 -8.01 7.59
CA ARG A 390 1.78 -8.22 8.56
C ARG A 390 0.53 -8.73 7.85
N GLN A 391 0.16 -8.12 6.74
CA GLN A 391 -1.08 -8.42 6.02
C GLN A 391 -1.04 -9.79 5.35
N VAL A 392 0.13 -10.23 4.89
CA VAL A 392 0.26 -11.53 4.21
C VAL A 392 0.54 -12.69 5.15
N LEU A 393 1.21 -12.48 6.29
CA LEU A 393 1.64 -13.54 7.19
C LEU A 393 0.80 -13.67 8.46
N ASP A 394 0.30 -12.56 9.03
CA ASP A 394 -0.57 -12.62 10.20
C ASP A 394 -2.02 -12.93 9.77
N ALA A 395 -2.76 -13.64 10.61
CA ALA A 395 -4.18 -13.86 10.37
C ALA A 395 -5.01 -12.67 10.87
N HIS A 396 -5.94 -12.22 10.04
CA HIS A 396 -7.01 -11.34 10.53
C HIS A 396 -7.86 -12.12 11.56
N PRO A 397 -8.31 -11.51 12.69
CA PRO A 397 -9.09 -12.21 13.73
C PRO A 397 -10.34 -12.94 13.18
N ALA A 398 -10.97 -12.41 12.13
CA ALA A 398 -12.11 -13.06 11.47
C ALA A 398 -11.80 -14.48 10.93
N ARG A 399 -10.53 -14.88 10.74
CA ARG A 399 -10.16 -16.26 10.36
C ARG A 399 -10.49 -17.30 11.44
N LEU A 400 -10.76 -16.89 12.68
CA LEU A 400 -11.31 -17.77 13.69
C LEU A 400 -12.70 -18.30 13.27
N ALA A 401 -13.49 -17.49 12.55
CA ALA A 401 -14.75 -17.94 11.95
C ALA A 401 -14.50 -18.93 10.80
N ASP A 402 -13.50 -18.71 9.95
CA ASP A 402 -13.13 -19.61 8.86
C ASP A 402 -12.76 -21.01 9.41
N LEU A 403 -11.99 -21.09 10.49
CA LEU A 403 -11.66 -22.36 11.16
C LEU A 403 -12.90 -23.07 11.72
N LEU A 404 -13.91 -22.33 12.18
CA LEU A 404 -15.17 -22.91 12.64
C LEU A 404 -16.00 -23.45 11.45
N MET A 405 -15.99 -22.77 10.31
CA MET A 405 -16.62 -23.25 9.08
C MET A 405 -15.97 -24.56 8.60
N ASP A 406 -14.65 -24.69 8.76
CA ASP A 406 -13.88 -25.90 8.44
C ASP A 406 -13.94 -26.99 9.52
N ARG A 407 -14.74 -26.81 10.57
CA ARG A 407 -14.84 -27.72 11.71
C ARG A 407 -13.53 -27.98 12.47
N ARG A 408 -12.54 -27.07 12.35
CA ARG A 408 -11.19 -27.17 12.95
C ARG A 408 -11.12 -26.54 14.35
N ARG A 409 -12.08 -26.81 15.22
CA ARG A 409 -12.29 -26.17 16.53
C ARG A 409 -11.06 -26.26 17.47
N ARG A 410 -10.29 -27.34 17.42
CA ARG A 410 -9.10 -27.54 18.26
C ARG A 410 -8.04 -26.45 18.09
N HIS A 411 -7.95 -25.81 16.92
CA HIS A 411 -6.98 -24.78 16.61
C HIS A 411 -7.35 -23.39 17.15
N LEU A 412 -8.56 -23.23 17.71
CA LEU A 412 -9.01 -21.98 18.35
C LEU A 412 -8.46 -21.81 19.78
N LEU A 413 -8.11 -22.90 20.47
CA LEU A 413 -7.74 -22.85 21.88
C LEU A 413 -6.53 -21.94 22.13
N ARG A 414 -5.44 -22.12 21.41
CA ARG A 414 -4.20 -21.33 21.59
C ARG A 414 -4.39 -19.83 21.28
N PRO A 415 -4.94 -19.43 20.11
CA PRO A 415 -5.16 -18.02 19.81
C PRO A 415 -6.06 -17.34 20.85
N VAL A 416 -7.14 -18.02 21.24
CA VAL A 416 -8.12 -17.46 22.20
C VAL A 416 -7.53 -17.33 23.60
N THR A 417 -6.76 -18.32 24.08
CA THR A 417 -6.06 -18.22 25.35
C THR A 417 -4.95 -17.19 25.34
N ALA A 418 -4.28 -16.97 24.22
CA ALA A 418 -3.28 -15.91 24.09
C ALA A 418 -3.92 -14.52 24.15
N LEU A 419 -5.09 -14.31 23.54
CA LEU A 419 -5.86 -13.08 23.68
C LEU A 419 -6.26 -12.82 25.12
N ALA A 420 -6.74 -13.85 25.84
CA ALA A 420 -7.09 -13.74 27.25
C ALA A 420 -5.91 -13.32 28.14
N LYS A 421 -4.70 -13.77 27.80
CA LYS A 421 -3.47 -13.41 28.55
C LYS A 421 -2.93 -12.03 28.18
N ALA A 422 -3.24 -11.53 26.99
CA ALA A 422 -2.71 -10.24 26.52
C ALA A 422 -3.26 -9.04 27.34
N ASP A 423 -4.49 -9.14 27.86
CA ASP A 423 -5.12 -8.10 28.67
C ASP A 423 -4.79 -8.16 30.17
N GLY A 424 -3.89 -9.06 30.57
CA GLY A 424 -3.46 -9.22 31.95
C GLY A 424 -4.42 -10.08 32.80
N PRO A 425 -4.03 -10.39 34.04
CA PRO A 425 -4.85 -11.21 34.93
C PRO A 425 -6.01 -10.40 35.49
N SER A 426 -7.20 -10.53 34.92
CA SER A 426 -8.44 -9.97 35.45
C SER A 426 -9.49 -11.07 35.59
N ALA A 427 -10.49 -10.85 36.47
CA ALA A 427 -11.61 -11.79 36.58
C ALA A 427 -12.38 -11.95 35.28
N GLN A 428 -12.34 -10.94 34.39
CA GLN A 428 -12.93 -10.97 33.07
C GLN A 428 -12.15 -11.85 32.08
N SER A 429 -10.85 -12.04 32.26
CA SER A 429 -10.01 -12.84 31.39
C SER A 429 -10.46 -14.30 31.27
N VAL A 430 -11.16 -14.82 32.28
CA VAL A 430 -11.74 -16.19 32.29
C VAL A 430 -12.88 -16.32 31.28
N LEU A 431 -13.65 -15.26 31.04
CA LEU A 431 -14.80 -15.25 30.10
C LEU A 431 -14.40 -14.95 28.65
N VAL A 432 -13.21 -14.40 28.42
CA VAL A 432 -12.69 -14.03 27.10
C VAL A 432 -12.75 -15.18 26.09
N PRO A 433 -12.30 -16.42 26.41
CA PRO A 433 -12.38 -17.53 25.48
C PRO A 433 -13.81 -17.81 25.01
N PHE A 434 -14.77 -17.69 25.89
CA PHE A 434 -16.17 -17.92 25.58
C PHE A 434 -16.75 -16.81 24.70
N THR A 435 -16.46 -15.53 25.00
CA THR A 435 -16.93 -14.37 24.23
C THR A 435 -16.36 -14.38 22.82
N VAL A 436 -15.05 -14.60 22.67
CA VAL A 436 -14.37 -14.71 21.35
C VAL A 436 -14.93 -15.89 20.54
N TYR A 437 -15.09 -17.05 21.16
CA TYR A 437 -15.68 -18.20 20.49
C TYR A 437 -17.12 -17.93 20.03
N ARG A 438 -17.95 -17.31 20.90
CA ARG A 438 -19.33 -16.96 20.55
C ARG A 438 -19.38 -15.95 19.40
N ALA A 439 -18.53 -14.94 19.40
CA ALA A 439 -18.42 -13.95 18.34
C ALA A 439 -17.99 -14.62 17.01
N ALA A 440 -16.94 -15.44 17.03
CA ALA A 440 -16.47 -16.17 15.85
C ALA A 440 -17.55 -17.10 15.29
N ARG A 441 -18.30 -17.79 16.17
CA ARG A 441 -19.42 -18.67 15.77
C ARG A 441 -20.59 -17.88 15.19
N ARG A 442 -20.88 -16.69 15.72
CA ARG A 442 -21.89 -15.80 15.17
C ARG A 442 -21.48 -15.38 13.76
N LEU A 443 -20.24 -14.91 13.59
CA LEU A 443 -19.72 -14.50 12.30
C LEU A 443 -19.76 -15.63 11.27
N ALA A 444 -19.36 -16.85 11.64
CA ALA A 444 -19.41 -18.03 10.77
C ALA A 444 -20.81 -18.41 10.26
N ARG A 445 -21.86 -17.91 10.93
CA ARG A 445 -23.27 -18.18 10.59
C ARG A 445 -23.97 -17.02 9.93
N THR A 446 -23.39 -15.83 10.03
CA THR A 446 -23.97 -14.61 9.45
C THR A 446 -23.67 -14.57 7.95
N PRO A 447 -24.66 -14.44 7.08
CA PRO A 447 -24.45 -14.21 5.66
C PRO A 447 -23.69 -12.89 5.42
N TYR A 448 -22.95 -12.80 4.32
CA TYR A 448 -22.18 -11.61 3.98
C TYR A 448 -23.08 -10.38 3.79
N SER A 449 -24.20 -10.52 3.07
CA SER A 449 -25.18 -9.45 2.87
C SER A 449 -25.71 -8.87 4.20
N ALA A 450 -25.99 -9.75 5.18
CA ALA A 450 -26.40 -9.32 6.51
C ALA A 450 -25.27 -8.57 7.25
N GLY A 451 -24.01 -8.95 7.05
CA GLY A 451 -22.86 -8.24 7.61
C GLY A 451 -22.69 -6.83 7.04
N ILE A 452 -22.86 -6.67 5.72
CA ILE A 452 -22.85 -5.34 5.06
C ILE A 452 -24.02 -4.49 5.54
N ALA A 453 -25.25 -5.05 5.57
CA ALA A 453 -26.45 -4.37 6.04
C ALA A 453 -26.32 -3.90 7.51
N ASP A 454 -25.70 -4.73 8.37
CA ASP A 454 -25.39 -4.33 9.75
C ASP A 454 -24.43 -3.14 9.81
N THR A 455 -23.39 -3.12 8.96
CA THR A 455 -22.47 -1.99 8.89
C THR A 455 -23.17 -0.72 8.40
N ALA A 456 -24.04 -0.82 7.38
CA ALA A 456 -24.84 0.30 6.89
C ALA A 456 -25.71 0.89 8.02
N ARG A 457 -26.40 0.04 8.79
CA ARG A 457 -27.20 0.43 9.94
C ARG A 457 -26.33 1.11 11.02
N ARG A 458 -25.19 0.54 11.37
CA ARG A 458 -24.26 1.11 12.37
C ARG A 458 -23.75 2.50 12.00
N LEU A 459 -23.53 2.77 10.70
CA LEU A 459 -23.18 4.11 10.23
C LEU A 459 -24.31 5.11 10.49
N LEU A 460 -25.56 4.76 10.15
CA LEU A 460 -26.75 5.62 10.39
C LEU A 460 -26.99 5.86 11.86
N GLU A 461 -26.89 4.84 12.68
CA GLU A 461 -27.09 4.92 14.14
C GLU A 461 -25.85 5.48 14.86
N ARG A 462 -24.78 5.83 14.14
CA ARG A 462 -23.50 6.32 14.66
C ARG A 462 -22.89 5.40 15.74
N GLN A 463 -23.07 4.10 15.57
CA GLN A 463 -22.51 3.07 16.45
C GLN A 463 -21.07 2.77 16.05
N PHE A 464 -20.15 3.58 16.51
CA PHE A 464 -18.73 3.37 16.32
C PHE A 464 -18.16 2.59 17.51
N ALA A 465 -17.20 1.71 17.24
CA ALA A 465 -16.47 1.07 18.32
C ALA A 465 -15.74 2.16 19.12
N ASP A 466 -15.94 2.18 20.43
CA ASP A 466 -15.10 2.99 21.28
C ASP A 466 -13.68 2.47 21.15
N GLU A 467 -12.72 3.38 21.01
CA GLU A 467 -11.34 2.96 21.13
C GLU A 467 -11.15 2.44 22.54
N PRO A 468 -10.51 1.28 22.67
CA PRO A 468 -10.16 0.78 23.98
C PRO A 468 -9.12 1.69 24.62
N VAL A 469 -9.57 2.71 25.35
CA VAL A 469 -8.71 3.47 26.27
C VAL A 469 -8.13 2.57 27.34
N ALA A 470 -8.86 1.54 27.65
CA ALA A 470 -8.54 0.44 28.53
C ALA A 470 -8.93 -0.91 27.90
N GLY A 471 -9.51 -0.92 26.70
CA GLY A 471 -9.91 -2.12 26.00
C GLY A 471 -8.68 -2.76 25.38
N GLY A 472 -8.26 -3.87 25.93
CA GLY A 472 -7.11 -4.58 25.50
C GLY A 472 -7.27 -5.23 24.12
N ALA A 473 -6.35 -6.11 23.78
CA ALA A 473 -6.33 -6.90 22.55
C ALA A 473 -7.64 -7.68 22.32
N VAL A 474 -8.39 -7.97 23.36
CA VAL A 474 -9.67 -8.69 23.30
C VAL A 474 -10.76 -7.85 22.64
N ASP A 475 -10.94 -6.59 23.04
CA ASP A 475 -12.00 -5.74 22.47
C ASP A 475 -11.71 -5.43 21.00
N ALA A 476 -10.44 -5.14 20.66
CA ALA A 476 -10.02 -4.99 19.28
C ALA A 476 -10.29 -6.26 18.44
N SER A 477 -10.04 -7.45 19.01
CA SER A 477 -10.31 -8.73 18.35
C SER A 477 -11.79 -8.99 18.21
N LEU A 478 -12.63 -8.64 19.20
CA LEU A 478 -14.07 -8.77 19.12
C LEU A 478 -14.68 -7.83 18.06
N ALA A 479 -14.20 -6.58 18.00
CA ALA A 479 -14.59 -5.64 16.95
C ALA A 479 -14.20 -6.12 15.54
N ALA A 480 -13.05 -6.80 15.43
CA ALA A 480 -12.59 -7.39 14.17
C ALA A 480 -13.33 -8.68 13.77
N LEU A 481 -14.09 -9.32 14.69
CA LEU A 481 -14.90 -10.51 14.40
C LEU A 481 -16.25 -10.14 13.76
N ALA A 482 -16.16 -9.38 12.67
CA ALA A 482 -17.26 -8.99 11.80
C ALA A 482 -16.88 -9.13 10.33
N TRP A 483 -17.87 -9.23 9.44
CA TRP A 483 -17.63 -9.21 7.99
C TRP A 483 -16.97 -7.90 7.54
N CYS A 484 -17.44 -6.81 8.09
CA CYS A 484 -16.93 -5.46 7.90
C CYS A 484 -17.41 -4.57 9.06
N GLY A 485 -16.96 -3.33 9.09
CA GLY A 485 -17.38 -2.36 10.12
C GLY A 485 -16.95 -0.95 9.76
N PRO A 486 -17.53 0.07 10.41
CA PRO A 486 -17.10 1.45 10.22
C PRO A 486 -15.60 1.61 10.48
N GLY A 487 -14.96 2.44 9.67
CA GLY A 487 -13.57 2.84 9.87
C GLY A 487 -13.42 3.84 11.02
N PRO A 488 -12.18 4.07 11.47
CA PRO A 488 -11.92 4.93 12.61
C PRO A 488 -12.28 6.40 12.37
N ALA A 489 -12.20 6.90 11.14
CA ALA A 489 -12.56 8.28 10.78
C ALA A 489 -14.07 8.52 10.70
N ALA A 490 -14.90 7.48 10.58
CA ALA A 490 -16.35 7.57 10.40
C ALA A 490 -17.05 8.44 11.47
N ARG A 491 -16.56 8.42 12.71
CA ARG A 491 -17.17 9.16 13.84
C ARG A 491 -17.17 10.68 13.67
N TRP A 492 -16.29 11.22 12.84
CA TRP A 492 -16.20 12.66 12.59
C TRP A 492 -16.90 13.12 11.30
N LEU A 493 -17.43 12.18 10.55
CA LEU A 493 -18.20 12.49 9.35
C LEU A 493 -19.59 13.06 9.70
N THR A 494 -20.12 13.87 8.79
CA THR A 494 -21.48 14.39 8.87
C THR A 494 -22.51 13.27 8.73
N GLY A 495 -23.73 13.50 9.20
CA GLY A 495 -24.83 12.55 9.03
C GLY A 495 -25.16 12.28 7.56
N GLU A 496 -25.07 13.30 6.71
CA GLU A 496 -25.31 13.19 5.26
C GLU A 496 -24.26 12.30 4.59
N ALA A 497 -22.97 12.49 4.90
CA ALA A 497 -21.90 11.67 4.38
C ALA A 497 -22.04 10.19 4.81
N LEU A 498 -22.41 9.94 6.07
CA LEU A 498 -22.65 8.59 6.57
C LEU A 498 -23.89 7.95 5.93
N ALA A 499 -24.96 8.72 5.71
CA ALA A 499 -26.17 8.24 5.04
C ALA A 499 -25.90 7.80 3.62
N GLU A 500 -25.13 8.59 2.85
CA GLU A 500 -24.76 8.21 1.47
C GLU A 500 -23.96 6.91 1.44
N VAL A 501 -22.95 6.77 2.30
CA VAL A 501 -22.16 5.52 2.38
C VAL A 501 -23.05 4.35 2.80
N SER A 502 -24.00 4.56 3.73
CA SER A 502 -24.97 3.56 4.14
C SER A 502 -25.86 3.10 2.98
N VAL A 503 -26.33 4.02 2.12
CA VAL A 503 -27.11 3.67 0.92
C VAL A 503 -26.27 2.83 -0.05
N ARG A 504 -25.02 3.20 -0.31
CA ARG A 504 -24.10 2.40 -1.15
C ARG A 504 -23.92 0.97 -0.64
N LEU A 505 -23.74 0.82 0.68
CA LEU A 505 -23.62 -0.48 1.31
C LEU A 505 -24.92 -1.30 1.25
N SER A 506 -26.05 -0.67 1.47
CA SER A 506 -27.37 -1.33 1.38
C SER A 506 -27.67 -1.81 -0.02
N ASP A 507 -27.35 -1.01 -1.02
CA ASP A 507 -27.45 -1.39 -2.42
C ASP A 507 -26.52 -2.58 -2.77
N ALA A 508 -25.31 -2.58 -2.24
CA ALA A 508 -24.37 -3.67 -2.44
C ALA A 508 -24.85 -4.97 -1.76
N ALA A 509 -25.41 -4.86 -0.55
CA ALA A 509 -25.98 -6.00 0.16
C ALA A 509 -27.11 -6.68 -0.64
N ASN A 510 -27.89 -5.90 -1.39
CA ASN A 510 -29.00 -6.41 -2.21
C ASN A 510 -28.55 -7.03 -3.54
N ARG A 511 -27.37 -6.65 -4.06
CA ARG A 511 -26.91 -7.06 -5.41
C ARG A 511 -26.04 -8.31 -5.44
N SER A 512 -25.39 -8.69 -4.36
CA SER A 512 -24.32 -9.69 -4.42
C SER A 512 -24.51 -10.85 -3.46
N PRO A 513 -24.72 -12.07 -3.97
CA PRO A 513 -24.34 -13.28 -3.24
C PRO A 513 -22.82 -13.38 -3.26
N ALA A 514 -22.12 -12.82 -2.27
CA ALA A 514 -20.68 -12.97 -2.21
C ALA A 514 -20.35 -14.41 -1.74
N VAL A 515 -19.71 -15.15 -2.60
CA VAL A 515 -19.01 -16.38 -2.25
C VAL A 515 -17.69 -16.01 -1.60
N GLY A 516 -17.44 -16.45 -0.38
CA GLY A 516 -16.17 -16.20 0.31
C GLY A 516 -16.27 -16.37 1.83
N ARG A 517 -15.11 -16.40 2.45
CA ARG A 517 -14.96 -16.58 3.90
C ARG A 517 -14.67 -15.21 4.56
N PRO A 518 -15.21 -14.95 5.78
CA PRO A 518 -15.01 -13.66 6.43
C PRO A 518 -13.54 -13.31 6.65
N GLY A 519 -12.74 -14.23 7.14
CA GLY A 519 -11.32 -14.00 7.38
C GLY A 519 -10.51 -13.76 6.11
N GLU A 520 -10.83 -14.50 5.04
CA GLU A 520 -10.17 -14.32 3.75
C GLU A 520 -10.49 -12.95 3.14
N ARG A 521 -11.76 -12.52 3.15
CA ARG A 521 -12.18 -11.22 2.61
C ARG A 521 -11.54 -10.06 3.39
N ARG A 522 -11.57 -10.14 4.74
CA ARG A 522 -10.95 -9.13 5.60
C ARG A 522 -9.43 -9.04 5.37
N ALA A 523 -8.76 -10.17 5.21
CA ALA A 523 -7.31 -10.19 4.93
C ALA A 523 -6.99 -9.57 3.56
N ARG A 524 -7.80 -9.86 2.51
CA ARG A 524 -7.63 -9.24 1.19
C ARG A 524 -7.85 -7.73 1.23
N ALA A 525 -8.90 -7.27 1.92
CA ALA A 525 -9.19 -5.85 2.07
C ALA A 525 -8.08 -5.12 2.83
N ALA A 526 -7.58 -5.69 3.93
CA ALA A 526 -6.47 -5.14 4.68
C ALA A 526 -5.17 -5.07 3.86
N LEU A 527 -4.90 -6.08 3.01
CA LEU A 527 -3.75 -6.07 2.11
C LEU A 527 -3.89 -4.97 1.05
N ALA A 528 -5.05 -4.85 0.41
CA ALA A 528 -5.30 -3.84 -0.61
C ALA A 528 -5.18 -2.41 -0.04
N ARG A 529 -5.71 -2.16 1.16
CA ARG A 529 -5.55 -0.90 1.88
C ARG A 529 -4.08 -0.60 2.17
N GLN A 530 -3.34 -1.57 2.71
CA GLN A 530 -1.91 -1.42 2.98
C GLN A 530 -1.10 -1.16 1.72
N ALA A 531 -1.44 -1.82 0.61
CA ALA A 531 -0.79 -1.64 -0.67
C ALA A 531 -1.07 -0.25 -1.27
N ALA A 532 -2.30 0.25 -1.13
CA ALA A 532 -2.67 1.61 -1.52
C ALA A 532 -1.89 2.65 -0.70
N ASP A 533 -1.83 2.50 0.63
CA ASP A 533 -1.05 3.40 1.48
C ASP A 533 0.47 3.29 1.23
N HIS A 534 0.99 2.09 0.92
CA HIS A 534 2.39 1.94 0.49
C HIS A 534 2.70 2.75 -0.77
N ARG A 535 1.77 2.81 -1.73
CA ARG A 535 1.92 3.66 -2.91
C ARG A 535 1.94 5.15 -2.56
N VAL A 536 1.06 5.59 -1.67
CA VAL A 536 1.08 6.97 -1.14
C VAL A 536 2.41 7.24 -0.44
N PHE A 537 2.91 6.30 0.36
CA PHE A 537 4.22 6.37 0.99
C PHE A 537 5.36 6.52 -0.03
N GLU A 538 5.41 5.69 -1.09
CA GLU A 538 6.41 5.78 -2.16
C GLU A 538 6.43 7.18 -2.80
N GLN A 539 5.26 7.78 -3.01
CA GLN A 539 5.12 9.10 -3.62
C GLN A 539 5.43 10.25 -2.64
N ALA A 540 4.91 10.17 -1.41
CA ALA A 540 5.02 11.23 -0.42
C ALA A 540 6.44 11.36 0.17
N ALA A 541 7.12 10.23 0.36
CA ALA A 541 8.48 10.16 0.87
C ALA A 541 9.53 10.05 -0.24
N GLU A 542 9.15 10.31 -1.50
CA GLU A 542 10.01 10.17 -2.68
C GLU A 542 11.36 10.88 -2.48
N VAL A 543 12.42 10.11 -2.60
CA VAL A 543 13.79 10.59 -2.71
C VAL A 543 14.24 10.37 -4.16
N ARG A 544 14.78 11.41 -4.78
CA ARG A 544 15.17 11.36 -6.19
C ARG A 544 16.11 10.18 -6.47
N ASN A 545 15.83 9.45 -7.54
CA ASN A 545 16.60 8.28 -7.97
C ASN A 545 16.64 7.10 -6.97
N GLN A 546 15.89 7.14 -5.88
CA GLN A 546 15.72 6.00 -4.98
C GLN A 546 14.52 5.16 -5.39
N ARG A 547 14.64 3.83 -5.20
CA ARG A 547 13.56 2.86 -5.38
C ARG A 547 13.33 2.08 -4.10
N LEU A 548 12.08 2.02 -3.68
CA LEU A 548 11.66 1.23 -2.54
C LEU A 548 11.18 -0.15 -3.00
N HIS A 549 11.65 -1.17 -2.31
CA HIS A 549 11.30 -2.55 -2.60
C HIS A 549 10.57 -3.17 -1.42
N ALA A 550 9.32 -3.59 -1.63
CA ALA A 550 8.48 -4.26 -0.64
C ALA A 550 8.17 -5.71 -1.08
N PRO A 551 9.10 -6.68 -0.96
CA PRO A 551 8.96 -8.03 -1.47
C PRO A 551 7.72 -8.77 -0.95
N PHE A 552 7.21 -8.43 0.22
CA PHE A 552 5.98 -9.01 0.76
C PHE A 552 4.70 -8.64 -0.03
N LEU A 553 4.79 -7.65 -0.94
CA LEU A 553 3.72 -7.27 -1.86
C LEU A 553 3.87 -7.90 -3.25
N ASP A 554 4.96 -8.62 -3.53
CA ASP A 554 5.18 -9.30 -4.82
C ASP A 554 4.16 -10.43 -5.01
N ASN A 555 3.70 -10.61 -6.24
CA ASN A 555 2.66 -11.60 -6.57
C ASN A 555 2.98 -13.00 -6.07
N GLN A 556 4.22 -13.47 -6.27
CA GLN A 556 4.64 -14.82 -5.87
C GLN A 556 4.64 -14.98 -4.35
N VAL A 557 5.08 -13.94 -3.61
CA VAL A 557 5.07 -13.96 -2.15
C VAL A 557 3.65 -13.93 -1.60
N VAL A 558 2.78 -13.10 -2.19
CA VAL A 558 1.35 -13.06 -1.81
C VAL A 558 0.67 -14.40 -2.06
N LEU A 559 0.93 -15.05 -3.20
CA LEU A 559 0.39 -16.38 -3.51
C LEU A 559 0.89 -17.45 -2.54
N ALA A 560 2.20 -17.49 -2.28
CA ALA A 560 2.80 -18.44 -1.33
C ALA A 560 2.25 -18.24 0.09
N CYS A 561 2.10 -16.98 0.54
CA CYS A 561 1.52 -16.69 1.84
C CYS A 561 0.02 -17.05 1.91
N ARG A 562 -0.73 -16.92 0.81
CA ARG A 562 -2.13 -17.37 0.76
C ARG A 562 -2.27 -18.89 0.87
N ALA A 563 -1.28 -19.64 0.41
CA ALA A 563 -1.24 -21.10 0.54
C ALA A 563 -0.94 -21.60 1.97
N LEU A 564 -0.46 -20.72 2.88
CA LEU A 564 -0.25 -21.08 4.27
C LEU A 564 -1.56 -21.51 4.94
N PRO A 565 -1.59 -22.66 5.65
CA PRO A 565 -2.77 -23.08 6.38
C PRO A 565 -3.19 -22.06 7.45
N ASP A 566 -4.49 -21.79 7.56
CA ASP A 566 -5.05 -20.91 8.58
C ASP A 566 -4.69 -21.34 10.01
N THR A 567 -4.52 -22.64 10.22
CA THR A 567 -4.08 -23.21 11.50
C THR A 567 -2.71 -22.76 11.96
N LEU A 568 -1.80 -22.38 11.03
CA LEU A 568 -0.51 -21.75 11.34
C LEU A 568 -0.67 -20.25 11.55
N ARG A 569 -1.43 -19.58 10.69
CA ARG A 569 -1.54 -18.12 10.64
C ARG A 569 -2.25 -17.52 11.86
N VAL A 570 -3.22 -18.23 12.44
CA VAL A 570 -3.96 -17.75 13.62
C VAL A 570 -3.17 -17.88 14.93
N GLN A 571 -2.02 -18.58 14.92
CA GLN A 571 -1.23 -18.74 16.14
C GLN A 571 -0.59 -17.42 16.57
N PRO A 572 -0.49 -17.15 17.88
CA PRO A 572 0.23 -16.00 18.38
C PRO A 572 1.69 -16.00 17.89
N GLY A 573 2.13 -14.86 17.35
CA GLY A 573 3.48 -14.73 16.80
C GLY A 573 3.71 -15.51 15.50
N ALA A 574 2.65 -15.88 14.78
CA ALA A 574 2.71 -16.67 13.53
C ALA A 574 3.71 -16.11 12.52
N ARG A 575 3.70 -14.77 12.28
CA ARG A 575 4.64 -14.11 11.38
C ARG A 575 6.09 -14.37 11.77
N ALA A 576 6.44 -14.16 13.03
CA ALA A 576 7.79 -14.40 13.53
C ALA A 576 8.18 -15.88 13.44
N ALA A 577 7.25 -16.80 13.70
CA ALA A 577 7.48 -18.23 13.59
C ALA A 577 7.74 -18.65 12.14
N VAL A 578 6.90 -18.22 11.19
CA VAL A 578 7.07 -18.52 9.75
C VAL A 578 8.39 -17.93 9.24
N LEU A 579 8.68 -16.66 9.54
CA LEU A 579 9.91 -16.01 9.07
C LEU A 579 11.17 -16.60 9.69
N ARG A 580 11.11 -17.09 10.94
CA ARG A 580 12.22 -17.84 11.54
C ARG A 580 12.51 -19.13 10.77
N THR A 581 11.47 -19.87 10.39
CA THR A 581 11.62 -21.09 9.57
C THR A 581 12.16 -20.76 8.18
N VAL A 582 11.70 -19.67 7.56
CA VAL A 582 12.23 -19.15 6.28
C VAL A 582 13.73 -18.87 6.39
N LEU A 583 14.16 -18.14 7.42
CA LEU A 583 15.57 -17.82 7.65
C LEU A 583 16.41 -19.07 7.94
N ALA A 584 15.92 -19.97 8.77
CA ALA A 584 16.61 -21.24 9.05
C ALA A 584 16.80 -22.07 7.78
N GLY A 585 15.77 -22.15 6.92
CA GLY A 585 15.85 -22.82 5.60
C GLY A 585 16.78 -22.10 4.61
N ALA A 586 17.02 -20.80 4.78
CA ALA A 586 18.00 -20.02 4.02
C ALA A 586 19.42 -20.02 4.67
N GLY A 587 19.66 -20.81 5.72
CA GLY A 587 20.96 -20.95 6.37
C GLY A 587 21.21 -19.95 7.51
N VAL A 588 20.26 -19.10 7.88
CA VAL A 588 20.37 -18.14 9.00
C VAL A 588 19.70 -18.73 10.23
N ARG A 589 20.48 -19.11 11.24
CA ARG A 589 19.97 -19.77 12.47
C ARG A 589 20.08 -18.90 13.71
N ASP A 590 21.08 -18.02 13.77
CA ASP A 590 21.36 -17.20 14.95
C ASP A 590 20.55 -15.90 14.88
N LEU A 591 19.47 -15.85 15.66
CA LEU A 591 18.59 -14.69 15.78
C LEU A 591 18.60 -14.20 17.24
N PRO A 592 18.58 -12.88 17.48
CA PRO A 592 18.64 -12.34 18.84
C PRO A 592 17.41 -12.74 19.67
N PRO A 593 17.56 -12.82 21.01
CA PRO A 593 16.43 -13.02 21.91
C PRO A 593 15.35 -11.97 21.67
N GLY A 594 14.09 -12.42 21.69
CA GLY A 594 12.94 -11.53 21.41
C GLY A 594 12.80 -11.09 19.96
N TRP A 595 13.55 -11.67 19.03
CA TRP A 595 13.37 -11.41 17.61
C TRP A 595 11.93 -11.67 17.16
N GLY A 596 11.38 -10.72 16.41
CA GLY A 596 9.98 -10.77 15.98
C GLY A 596 8.99 -10.13 16.94
N ALA A 597 9.42 -9.72 18.14
CA ALA A 597 8.57 -8.88 18.98
C ALA A 597 8.26 -7.56 18.27
N THR A 598 6.98 -7.18 18.26
CA THR A 598 6.53 -5.91 17.68
C THR A 598 6.18 -4.93 18.78
N SER A 599 6.61 -3.69 18.65
CA SER A 599 6.24 -2.64 19.58
C SER A 599 5.23 -1.69 18.92
N HIS A 600 3.95 -1.94 19.19
CA HIS A 600 2.89 -0.96 18.87
C HIS A 600 2.96 0.26 19.82
N VAL A 601 3.54 0.08 21.00
CA VAL A 601 3.67 1.11 22.03
C VAL A 601 4.55 2.27 21.55
N THR A 602 5.67 1.98 20.92
CA THR A 602 6.59 3.01 20.37
C THR A 602 5.93 3.82 19.27
N GLN A 603 5.17 3.20 18.37
CA GLN A 603 4.48 3.88 17.30
C GLN A 603 3.37 4.80 17.83
N ALA A 604 2.52 4.30 18.73
CA ALA A 604 1.47 5.09 19.34
C ALA A 604 2.02 6.27 20.17
N ALA A 605 3.13 6.07 20.87
CA ALA A 605 3.80 7.13 21.62
C ALA A 605 4.35 8.22 20.67
N ALA A 606 4.97 7.84 19.55
CA ALA A 606 5.46 8.78 18.54
C ALA A 606 4.32 9.59 17.91
N VAL A 607 3.19 8.94 17.57
CA VAL A 607 2.00 9.63 17.03
C VAL A 607 1.43 10.63 18.03
N ARG A 608 1.30 10.27 19.31
CA ARG A 608 0.83 11.20 20.36
C ARG A 608 1.80 12.36 20.60
N ALA A 609 3.11 12.11 20.56
CA ALA A 609 4.11 13.16 20.71
C ALA A 609 4.05 14.14 19.53
N GLY A 610 3.98 13.61 18.29
CA GLY A 610 3.85 14.41 17.09
C GLY A 610 2.55 15.25 17.07
N LEU A 611 1.44 14.63 17.46
CA LEU A 611 0.16 15.34 17.56
C LEU A 611 0.23 16.51 18.55
N ARG A 612 0.86 16.31 19.72
CA ARG A 612 1.05 17.39 20.70
C ARG A 612 1.93 18.53 20.17
N GLY A 613 3.02 18.18 19.48
CA GLY A 613 3.92 19.18 18.90
C GLY A 613 3.27 19.98 17.78
N ALA A 614 2.42 19.34 16.96
CA ALA A 614 1.79 19.94 15.78
C ALA A 614 0.35 20.43 16.02
N VAL A 615 -0.19 20.40 17.25
CA VAL A 615 -1.62 20.67 17.49
C VAL A 615 -2.06 22.05 17.03
N GLY A 616 -1.20 23.07 17.15
CA GLY A 616 -1.47 24.42 16.66
C GLY A 616 -1.70 24.46 15.16
N ASP A 617 -0.77 23.89 14.40
CA ASP A 617 -0.81 23.85 12.94
C ASP A 617 -1.99 22.98 12.44
N LEU A 618 -2.26 21.87 13.13
CA LEU A 618 -3.38 21.00 12.81
C LEU A 618 -4.73 21.70 13.05
N VAL A 619 -4.87 22.44 14.13
CA VAL A 619 -6.09 23.22 14.42
C VAL A 619 -6.26 24.30 13.36
N GLN A 620 -5.17 25.01 12.99
CA GLN A 620 -5.19 26.01 11.92
C GLN A 620 -5.53 25.39 10.55
N LEU A 621 -5.03 24.17 10.25
CA LEU A 621 -5.38 23.42 9.03
C LEU A 621 -6.90 23.21 8.93
N PHE A 622 -7.58 23.03 10.07
CA PHE A 622 -9.02 22.82 10.17
C PHE A 622 -9.83 24.07 10.54
N ASP A 623 -9.28 25.29 10.38
CA ASP A 623 -10.08 26.53 10.50
C ASP A 623 -11.07 26.69 9.34
N THR A 624 -10.62 26.46 8.13
CA THR A 624 -11.41 26.45 6.89
C THR A 624 -11.05 25.20 6.07
N PRO A 625 -11.49 23.99 6.50
CA PRO A 625 -11.08 22.77 5.82
C PRO A 625 -11.92 22.51 4.57
N LEU A 626 -11.26 22.09 3.49
CA LEU A 626 -11.90 21.67 2.24
C LEU A 626 -12.83 20.47 2.45
N LEU A 627 -12.55 19.62 3.43
CA LEU A 627 -13.46 18.54 3.83
C LEU A 627 -14.80 19.06 4.36
N ALA A 628 -14.84 20.23 5.00
CA ALA A 628 -16.12 20.84 5.42
C ALA A 628 -16.82 21.51 4.26
N ASP A 629 -16.08 22.15 3.33
CA ASP A 629 -16.66 22.69 2.10
C ASP A 629 -17.33 21.59 1.27
N ALA A 630 -16.72 20.39 1.27
CA ALA A 630 -17.30 19.18 0.66
C ALA A 630 -18.48 18.58 1.46
N GLY A 631 -18.84 19.12 2.62
CA GLY A 631 -19.91 18.60 3.48
C GLY A 631 -19.54 17.29 4.21
N LEU A 632 -18.28 16.89 4.24
CA LEU A 632 -17.84 15.62 4.82
C LEU A 632 -17.66 15.69 6.33
N VAL A 633 -17.18 16.82 6.88
CA VAL A 633 -16.91 17.00 8.30
C VAL A 633 -17.37 18.35 8.80
N GLU A 634 -17.57 18.46 10.12
CA GLU A 634 -17.74 19.74 10.78
C GLU A 634 -16.39 20.22 11.34
N ALA A 635 -15.87 21.33 10.85
CA ALA A 635 -14.58 21.89 11.24
C ALA A 635 -14.41 22.00 12.76
N ARG A 636 -15.45 22.47 13.47
CA ARG A 636 -15.45 22.62 14.93
C ARG A 636 -15.26 21.29 15.66
N VAL A 637 -15.92 20.23 15.18
CA VAL A 637 -15.84 18.89 15.78
C VAL A 637 -14.46 18.30 15.64
N VAL A 638 -13.86 18.42 14.44
CA VAL A 638 -12.48 17.92 14.17
C VAL A 638 -11.46 18.69 15.00
N ARG A 639 -11.54 20.03 15.06
CA ARG A 639 -10.62 20.85 15.88
C ARG A 639 -10.71 20.48 17.38
N LYS A 640 -11.91 20.25 17.89
CA LYS A 640 -12.09 19.77 19.27
C LYS A 640 -11.42 18.40 19.46
N ALA A 641 -11.62 17.46 18.54
CA ALA A 641 -11.02 16.13 18.61
C ALA A 641 -9.49 16.20 18.60
N LEU A 642 -8.88 17.03 17.73
CA LEU A 642 -7.42 17.21 17.67
C LEU A 642 -6.85 17.76 19.00
N ARG A 643 -7.49 18.76 19.60
CA ARG A 643 -7.08 19.28 20.92
C ARG A 643 -7.19 18.22 22.00
N SER A 644 -8.35 17.55 22.09
CA SER A 644 -8.57 16.51 23.11
C SER A 644 -7.59 15.34 22.95
N ALA A 645 -7.27 14.93 21.71
CA ALA A 645 -6.28 13.89 21.45
C ALA A 645 -4.85 14.32 21.87
N ALA A 646 -4.49 15.58 21.63
CA ALA A 646 -3.21 16.15 22.07
C ALA A 646 -3.11 16.22 23.63
N GLU A 647 -4.24 16.47 24.32
CA GLU A 647 -4.34 16.45 25.78
C GLU A 647 -4.35 15.03 26.35
N GLY A 648 -4.39 14.01 25.52
CA GLY A 648 -4.30 12.61 25.94
C GLY A 648 -5.64 11.87 25.97
N ALA A 649 -6.72 12.47 25.46
CA ALA A 649 -7.99 11.76 25.33
C ALA A 649 -7.80 10.53 24.42
N ALA A 650 -8.48 9.46 24.77
CA ALA A 650 -8.46 8.24 24.00
C ALA A 650 -9.41 8.36 22.81
N LEU A 651 -8.84 8.77 21.72
CA LEU A 651 -9.52 8.91 20.43
C LEU A 651 -8.75 8.07 19.39
N PRO A 652 -9.44 7.57 18.33
CA PRO A 652 -8.81 6.79 17.27
C PRO A 652 -7.83 7.65 16.45
N LEU A 653 -6.55 7.60 16.83
CA LEU A 653 -5.50 8.40 16.22
C LEU A 653 -5.34 8.08 14.72
N ASP A 654 -5.57 6.83 14.32
CA ASP A 654 -5.54 6.42 12.91
C ASP A 654 -6.62 7.16 12.10
N GLY A 655 -7.82 7.32 12.66
CA GLY A 655 -8.89 8.06 12.00
C GLY A 655 -8.62 9.57 11.91
N LEU A 656 -7.97 10.17 12.92
CA LEU A 656 -7.49 11.55 12.82
C LEU A 656 -6.41 11.69 11.75
N ALA A 657 -5.50 10.72 11.65
CA ALA A 657 -4.48 10.72 10.60
C ALA A 657 -5.10 10.61 9.19
N GLU A 658 -6.16 9.82 9.01
CA GLU A 658 -6.93 9.73 7.77
C GLU A 658 -7.58 11.06 7.39
N LEU A 659 -8.18 11.77 8.34
CA LEU A 659 -8.77 13.10 8.10
C LEU A 659 -7.70 14.14 7.73
N VAL A 660 -6.63 14.21 8.52
CA VAL A 660 -5.52 15.15 8.28
C VAL A 660 -4.89 14.89 6.91
N SER A 661 -4.63 13.61 6.58
CA SER A 661 -4.02 13.26 5.30
C SER A 661 -4.90 13.59 4.10
N THR A 662 -6.22 13.39 4.23
CA THR A 662 -7.17 13.70 3.17
C THR A 662 -7.30 15.21 2.97
N GLU A 663 -7.34 16.01 4.05
CA GLU A 663 -7.34 17.46 3.99
C GLU A 663 -6.05 18.01 3.34
N LEU A 664 -4.88 17.49 3.73
CA LEU A 664 -3.60 17.86 3.13
C LEU A 664 -3.55 17.54 1.64
N TRP A 665 -4.01 16.35 1.27
CA TRP A 665 -4.08 15.93 -0.12
C TRP A 665 -4.99 16.86 -0.95
N LEU A 666 -6.19 17.18 -0.45
CA LEU A 666 -7.11 18.12 -1.09
C LEU A 666 -6.46 19.49 -1.31
N ARG A 667 -5.81 20.05 -0.29
CA ARG A 667 -5.11 21.34 -0.39
C ARG A 667 -4.01 21.32 -1.44
N ARG A 668 -3.20 20.25 -1.46
CA ARG A 668 -2.16 20.07 -2.48
C ARG A 668 -2.74 19.92 -3.89
N LEU A 669 -3.87 19.21 -4.01
CA LEU A 669 -4.57 19.04 -5.28
C LEU A 669 -5.10 20.39 -5.81
N VAL A 670 -5.77 21.16 -4.96
CA VAL A 670 -6.32 22.48 -5.32
C VAL A 670 -5.20 23.52 -5.59
N ALA A 671 -4.11 23.46 -4.84
CA ALA A 671 -2.96 24.34 -5.03
C ALA A 671 -2.09 23.98 -6.24
N ARG A 672 -2.27 22.79 -6.81
CA ARG A 672 -1.51 22.32 -7.97
C ARG A 672 -1.65 23.27 -9.15
N ARG A 673 -0.54 23.56 -9.81
CA ARG A 673 -0.48 24.31 -11.07
C ARG A 673 0.04 23.41 -12.17
N GLY A 674 -0.59 23.46 -13.33
CA GLY A 674 -0.25 22.64 -14.50
C GLY A 674 -1.02 21.35 -14.58
N THR A 675 -0.87 20.68 -15.71
CA THR A 675 -1.52 19.41 -16.07
C THR A 675 -0.47 18.35 -16.40
N CYS A 676 -0.85 17.08 -16.41
CA CYS A 676 -0.03 15.98 -16.89
C CYS A 676 0.10 15.92 -18.42
N TRP A 677 -0.57 16.80 -19.15
CA TRP A 677 -0.70 16.74 -20.62
C TRP A 677 -0.24 18.02 -21.30
N THR A 678 0.23 17.88 -22.55
CA THR A 678 0.59 18.98 -23.45
C THR A 678 -0.16 18.86 -24.77
N GLY A 679 -0.24 19.95 -25.53
CA GLY A 679 -0.89 20.02 -26.83
C GLY A 679 -2.02 21.04 -26.85
N ALA A 680 -2.52 21.41 -28.04
CA ALA A 680 -3.57 22.42 -28.15
C ALA A 680 -4.96 21.94 -27.68
N GLY A 681 -5.15 20.62 -27.60
CA GLY A 681 -6.33 20.00 -27.00
C GLY A 681 -6.08 19.50 -25.58
N ALA A 682 -4.92 19.80 -24.96
CA ALA A 682 -4.65 19.39 -23.60
C ALA A 682 -5.60 20.11 -22.64
N PRO A 683 -6.07 19.41 -21.59
CA PRO A 683 -6.91 20.01 -20.56
C PRO A 683 -6.25 21.28 -20.02
N ARG A 684 -6.93 22.41 -20.13
CA ARG A 684 -6.41 23.70 -19.66
C ARG A 684 -6.49 23.84 -18.16
N GLN A 685 -7.26 22.98 -17.54
CA GLN A 685 -7.61 23.06 -16.14
C GLN A 685 -7.12 21.86 -15.36
N LYS A 686 -7.02 22.04 -14.06
CA LYS A 686 -6.68 21.00 -13.11
C LYS A 686 -7.81 19.99 -12.99
N ALA A 687 -7.49 18.75 -12.56
CA ALA A 687 -8.50 17.73 -12.19
C ALA A 687 -9.38 18.25 -11.06
N VAL A 688 -9.77 19.24 -10.75
CA VAL A 688 -10.68 19.90 -9.80
C VAL A 688 -10.71 21.41 -10.12
N ALA A 689 -11.07 21.71 -11.37
CA ALA A 689 -11.06 23.08 -11.89
C ALA A 689 -12.00 24.03 -11.17
N GLY A 690 -13.10 23.53 -10.65
CA GLY A 690 -14.10 24.31 -9.90
C GLY A 690 -13.82 24.41 -8.40
N GLY A 691 -12.70 23.87 -7.90
CA GLY A 691 -12.50 23.71 -6.46
C GLY A 691 -13.37 22.58 -5.89
N VAL A 692 -13.47 22.51 -4.56
CA VAL A 692 -14.41 21.61 -3.89
C VAL A 692 -15.78 22.27 -3.93
N VAL A 693 -16.68 21.75 -4.78
CA VAL A 693 -18.04 22.28 -4.88
C VAL A 693 -18.82 21.89 -3.63
N PRO A 694 -19.47 22.83 -2.93
CA PRO A 694 -20.33 22.50 -1.82
C PRO A 694 -21.43 21.54 -2.27
N ARG A 695 -21.66 20.49 -1.50
CA ARG A 695 -22.76 19.56 -1.76
C ARG A 695 -24.09 20.31 -1.76
N ALA A 696 -24.89 20.13 -2.79
CA ALA A 696 -26.26 20.59 -2.76
C ALA A 696 -26.96 19.92 -1.57
N ARG A 697 -27.45 20.72 -0.62
CA ARG A 697 -28.25 20.19 0.52
C ARG A 697 -29.46 19.51 -0.10
N LEU A 698 -29.63 18.24 0.20
CA LEU A 698 -30.89 17.54 -0.06
C LEU A 698 -31.91 18.23 0.84
N GLY A 699 -32.82 19.02 0.23
CA GLY A 699 -33.93 19.69 0.89
C GLY A 699 -34.98 18.72 1.38
#